data_c427e9aec6690e7acd520a9e78b906f7
#
_entry.id   c427e9aec6690e7acd520a9e78b906f7
#
_cell.length_a   1.000
_cell.length_b   1.000
_cell.length_c   1.000
_cell.angle_alpha   90.00
_cell.angle_beta   90.00
_cell.angle_gamma   90.00
#
_symmetry.space_group_name_H-M   'P 1'
#
loop_
_entity.id
_entity.type
_entity.pdbx_description
1 polymer ?
#
loop_
_entity_poly.entity_id
_entity_poly.type
_entity_poly.pdbx_seq_one_letter_code
_entity_poly.pdbx_strand_id
1 'polypeptide(L)'
;MSAQPELVTVTIDDRELQVQKGTGMVEAALSAGIEIPVFCYEPRLGAAVGACRMCLCEVEGMPKLQAACTMTAQDGLVLRTAQTSKEAAEGQDAVLEFILLNHPLDCPDCDKGGECPLQDLTFRWGPGNTRMRFPKRTFDKPIPISPLIGLDRERCILCYRCTRFSELVAEDGQLVAVNRGAQSLIATFEDEPYRAPFSGNVIELCPVGALTSTTYRFRARPWEIQNVPTVCGLCPVGCNVWATTREGKVARVLSRNHAEVDAGWICDKGRFAYEHLRADDRIRRPLRRVRRRGFEPVSWEEALDEGERGLREAQGSVVVALSGAETGEQATAIARLVQEGLGSRMALLPESFHPALDRFRAPLAAIRNADVCLVVGDHPVVERAPIVDLWLRQARRDGADVITIHPAGSVPVAPGSAASVCAALSAANPSKELRSAARSLKRAGRIALVWSQDDPAGGAHIAALAQGLGGRASVYFLPRTPNGRGVAAAWGETAKPPQGEIGALIVSGDEAGSDARVRELAERARFVLTTAMFESDLTLWSHLVVPGTSYLERDGTFVNLEGRPQRLRRTVSPPVEDDELVFFAHLAGRFDVEVDPWPGRLPDEHAPLPSAEAEGTAVPTPAARAQKRAGRGFELLRYRGLFSGPAVERVPQLQFQRALAEVEISAADARERGIAGGDPVLVSSNGTSKTLTARLNRRLLAGVVRIEDEHAEGLASRVEVTRA
;
A
#
# COMPACT_ATOMS: atom_id res chain seq x y z
N MET A 1 0.98 33.50 13.12
CA MET A 1 2.41 33.84 12.94
C MET A 1 3.21 32.67 13.51
N SER A 2 3.79 31.81 12.68
CA SER A 2 4.72 30.83 13.16
C SER A 2 5.97 31.57 13.64
N ALA A 3 6.35 31.35 14.91
CA ALA A 3 7.63 31.84 15.41
C ALA A 3 8.73 31.35 14.47
N GLN A 4 9.62 32.23 14.05
CA GLN A 4 10.82 31.81 13.30
C GLN A 4 11.56 30.79 14.15
N PRO A 5 12.03 29.69 13.58
CA PRO A 5 12.76 28.67 14.34
C PRO A 5 14.01 29.31 14.95
N GLU A 6 14.20 29.09 16.24
CA GLU A 6 15.39 29.57 16.99
C GLU A 6 16.62 28.85 16.43
N LEU A 7 17.53 29.59 15.84
CA LEU A 7 18.82 29.09 15.39
C LEU A 7 19.83 29.09 16.51
N VAL A 8 20.63 28.06 16.62
CA VAL A 8 21.73 27.92 17.55
C VAL A 8 23.03 27.60 16.80
N THR A 9 24.13 28.03 17.38
CA THR A 9 25.47 27.77 16.83
C THR A 9 26.08 26.55 17.50
N VAL A 10 26.47 25.55 16.72
CA VAL A 10 27.20 24.38 17.18
C VAL A 10 28.52 24.25 16.42
N THR A 11 29.54 23.73 17.05
CA THR A 11 30.83 23.45 16.40
C THR A 11 31.02 21.96 16.27
N ILE A 12 31.22 21.45 15.05
CA ILE A 12 31.52 20.04 14.79
C ILE A 12 32.83 19.95 13.99
N ASP A 13 33.82 19.25 14.56
CA ASP A 13 35.16 19.12 13.97
C ASP A 13 35.74 20.46 13.49
N ASP A 14 35.74 21.46 14.38
CA ASP A 14 36.23 22.83 14.14
C ASP A 14 35.44 23.63 13.06
N ARG A 15 34.27 23.14 12.65
CA ARG A 15 33.32 23.84 11.75
C ARG A 15 32.18 24.40 12.54
N GLU A 16 31.96 25.67 12.45
CA GLU A 16 30.80 26.36 13.01
C GLU A 16 29.58 26.20 12.10
N LEU A 17 28.47 25.75 12.68
CA LEU A 17 27.21 25.48 11.97
C LEU A 17 26.07 26.18 12.67
N GLN A 18 25.20 26.84 11.89
CA GLN A 18 23.93 27.35 12.37
C GLN A 18 22.82 26.35 12.01
N VAL A 19 22.18 25.80 13.03
CA VAL A 19 21.11 24.82 12.90
C VAL A 19 19.93 25.20 13.78
N GLN A 20 18.75 24.67 13.49
CA GLN A 20 17.59 24.86 14.36
C GLN A 20 17.84 24.22 15.72
N LYS A 21 17.48 24.92 16.79
CA LYS A 21 17.51 24.37 18.15
C LYS A 21 16.76 23.05 18.23
N GLY A 22 17.37 22.03 18.80
CA GLY A 22 16.79 20.71 18.89
C GLY A 22 17.04 19.78 17.70
N THR A 23 17.72 20.25 16.64
CA THR A 23 18.21 19.35 15.56
C THR A 23 19.10 18.28 16.14
N GLY A 24 18.95 17.01 15.74
CA GLY A 24 19.83 15.91 16.15
C GLY A 24 21.27 16.14 15.70
N MET A 25 22.24 15.78 16.55
CA MET A 25 23.65 16.05 16.24
C MET A 25 24.17 15.23 15.06
N VAL A 26 23.58 14.04 14.78
CA VAL A 26 23.90 13.25 13.59
C VAL A 26 23.43 13.95 12.32
N GLU A 27 22.22 14.54 12.33
CA GLU A 27 21.69 15.31 11.21
C GLU A 27 22.44 16.61 10.99
N ALA A 28 22.80 17.30 12.07
CA ALA A 28 23.60 18.52 12.01
C ALA A 28 24.97 18.24 11.37
N ALA A 29 25.65 17.17 11.77
CA ALA A 29 26.91 16.73 11.17
C ALA A 29 26.76 16.39 9.69
N LEU A 30 25.71 15.63 9.34
CA LEU A 30 25.45 15.22 7.96
C LEU A 30 25.20 16.44 7.04
N SER A 31 24.49 17.48 7.53
CA SER A 31 24.26 18.71 6.78
C SER A 31 25.54 19.46 6.42
N ALA A 32 26.61 19.26 7.20
CA ALA A 32 27.94 19.80 6.94
C ALA A 32 28.87 18.81 6.16
N GLY A 33 28.34 17.67 5.73
CA GLY A 33 29.13 16.63 5.07
C GLY A 33 30.06 15.85 6.02
N ILE A 34 29.79 15.91 7.34
CA ILE A 34 30.53 15.15 8.36
C ILE A 34 29.76 13.88 8.67
N GLU A 35 30.36 12.73 8.42
CA GLU A 35 29.73 11.43 8.69
C GLU A 35 30.02 10.97 10.13
N ILE A 36 28.96 10.73 10.90
CA ILE A 36 29.01 10.04 12.20
C ILE A 36 28.45 8.64 12.01
N PRO A 37 29.24 7.58 12.23
CA PRO A 37 28.79 6.21 11.98
C PRO A 37 27.66 5.78 12.93
N VAL A 38 26.62 5.12 12.41
CA VAL A 38 25.45 4.70 13.18
C VAL A 38 24.93 3.32 12.73
N PHE A 39 24.40 2.50 13.67
CA PHE A 39 23.63 1.30 13.35
C PHE A 39 22.22 1.36 13.87
N CYS A 40 22.01 1.71 15.15
CA CYS A 40 20.66 1.71 15.75
C CYS A 40 19.82 2.93 15.39
N TYR A 41 20.45 4.01 14.93
CA TYR A 41 19.78 5.24 14.56
C TYR A 41 19.11 5.12 13.18
N GLU A 42 17.83 5.40 13.13
CA GLU A 42 16.99 5.46 11.94
C GLU A 42 15.92 6.54 12.17
N PRO A 43 16.01 7.70 11.50
CA PRO A 43 15.13 8.85 11.76
C PRO A 43 13.64 8.52 11.63
N ARG A 44 13.28 7.63 10.69
CA ARG A 44 11.88 7.22 10.46
C ARG A 44 11.26 6.45 11.64
N LEU A 45 12.08 5.96 12.57
CA LEU A 45 11.63 5.28 13.79
C LEU A 45 11.45 6.21 14.99
N GLY A 46 11.62 7.53 14.80
CA GLY A 46 11.51 8.52 15.87
C GLY A 46 12.75 8.59 16.75
N ALA A 47 12.57 8.87 18.05
CA ALA A 47 13.66 9.14 18.99
C ALA A 47 14.75 8.06 18.99
N ALA A 48 16.01 8.48 19.02
CA ALA A 48 17.15 7.57 19.07
C ALA A 48 17.23 6.83 20.42
N VAL A 49 17.72 5.58 20.38
CA VAL A 49 17.85 4.73 21.60
C VAL A 49 19.29 4.56 22.09
N GLY A 50 20.30 4.99 21.33
CA GLY A 50 21.71 4.90 21.69
C GLY A 50 22.22 3.48 21.98
N ALA A 51 21.59 2.44 21.41
CA ALA A 51 21.88 1.05 21.75
C ALA A 51 23.23 0.54 21.24
N CYS A 52 23.59 0.85 19.98
CA CYS A 52 24.79 0.31 19.37
C CYS A 52 26.09 1.02 19.79
N ARG A 53 26.01 2.24 20.28
CA ARG A 53 27.15 3.09 20.68
C ARG A 53 28.16 3.43 19.57
N MET A 54 27.85 3.14 18.33
CA MET A 54 28.78 3.41 17.22
C MET A 54 29.03 4.91 16.99
N CYS A 55 28.04 5.76 17.35
CA CYS A 55 28.11 7.21 17.19
C CYS A 55 28.79 7.95 18.35
N LEU A 56 29.72 7.32 19.05
CA LEU A 56 30.45 7.96 20.13
C LEU A 56 31.29 9.13 19.61
N CYS A 57 31.13 10.29 20.25
CA CYS A 57 31.88 11.52 19.97
C CYS A 57 32.35 12.15 21.28
N GLU A 58 33.41 12.93 21.23
CA GLU A 58 33.86 13.77 22.33
C GLU A 58 33.05 15.06 22.33
N VAL A 59 32.60 15.47 23.51
CA VAL A 59 31.89 16.73 23.72
C VAL A 59 32.64 17.57 24.73
N GLU A 60 32.96 18.81 24.36
CA GLU A 60 33.71 19.70 25.22
C GLU A 60 32.99 19.91 26.56
N GLY A 61 33.73 19.83 27.65
CA GLY A 61 33.20 19.90 29.02
C GLY A 61 32.57 18.62 29.56
N MET A 62 32.49 17.54 28.76
CA MET A 62 32.02 16.23 29.25
C MET A 62 33.17 15.24 29.44
N PRO A 63 33.25 14.57 30.58
CA PRO A 63 34.39 13.69 30.90
C PRO A 63 34.37 12.33 30.21
N LYS A 64 33.31 12.02 29.45
CA LYS A 64 33.13 10.74 28.76
C LYS A 64 32.55 10.97 27.38
N LEU A 65 32.92 10.11 26.44
CA LEU A 65 32.31 10.08 25.12
C LEU A 65 30.77 9.98 25.18
N GLN A 66 30.11 10.71 24.33
CA GLN A 66 28.64 10.76 24.23
C GLN A 66 28.13 10.10 22.95
N ALA A 67 26.93 9.53 23.00
CA ALA A 67 26.30 8.99 21.82
C ALA A 67 25.59 10.12 21.05
N ALA A 68 26.21 10.61 19.97
CA ALA A 68 25.72 11.77 19.22
C ALA A 68 24.28 11.62 18.71
N CYS A 69 23.83 10.40 18.40
CA CYS A 69 22.47 10.15 17.97
C CYS A 69 21.40 10.49 19.01
N THR A 70 21.74 10.55 20.31
CA THR A 70 20.83 10.89 21.41
C THR A 70 20.92 12.36 21.84
N MET A 71 21.78 13.12 21.17
CA MET A 71 22.02 14.53 21.48
C MET A 71 21.32 15.45 20.48
N THR A 72 20.92 16.61 20.97
CA THR A 72 20.32 17.67 20.16
C THR A 72 21.16 18.95 20.21
N ALA A 73 21.13 19.72 19.15
CA ALA A 73 21.84 20.97 19.02
C ALA A 73 21.40 21.98 20.10
N GLN A 74 22.37 22.49 20.84
CA GLN A 74 22.25 23.55 21.83
C GLN A 74 23.32 24.62 21.52
N ASP A 75 23.03 25.86 21.86
CA ASP A 75 23.95 26.96 21.57
C ASP A 75 25.30 26.78 22.26
N GLY A 76 26.38 26.96 21.53
CA GLY A 76 27.76 26.79 22.01
C GLY A 76 28.22 25.34 22.19
N LEU A 77 27.43 24.33 21.76
CA LEU A 77 27.86 22.91 21.83
C LEU A 77 29.06 22.66 20.89
N VAL A 78 30.15 22.12 21.43
CA VAL A 78 31.33 21.70 20.66
C VAL A 78 31.43 20.17 20.68
N LEU A 79 31.38 19.57 19.51
CA LEU A 79 31.43 18.12 19.30
C LEU A 79 32.60 17.77 18.37
N ARG A 80 33.39 16.78 18.76
CA ARG A 80 34.52 16.26 17.97
C ARG A 80 34.25 14.80 17.61
N THR A 81 34.24 14.52 16.31
CA THR A 81 34.05 13.14 15.79
C THR A 81 35.39 12.39 15.83
N ALA A 82 35.40 11.15 15.35
CA ALA A 82 36.64 10.37 15.18
C ALA A 82 37.65 11.01 14.21
N GLN A 83 37.29 12.04 13.46
CA GLN A 83 38.19 12.75 12.58
C GLN A 83 39.14 13.70 13.33
N THR A 84 38.67 14.29 14.43
CA THR A 84 39.42 15.29 15.21
C THR A 84 39.66 14.87 16.65
N SER A 85 39.01 13.83 17.15
CA SER A 85 39.22 13.27 18.50
C SER A 85 39.78 11.85 18.42
N LYS A 86 40.97 11.66 18.95
CA LYS A 86 41.61 10.34 19.06
C LYS A 86 40.80 9.44 20.00
N GLU A 87 40.27 9.98 21.10
CA GLU A 87 39.47 9.23 22.06
C GLU A 87 38.18 8.72 21.41
N ALA A 88 37.49 9.54 20.60
CA ALA A 88 36.33 9.12 19.83
C ALA A 88 36.67 8.02 18.81
N ALA A 89 37.80 8.13 18.13
CA ALA A 89 38.26 7.13 17.17
C ALA A 89 38.51 5.77 17.86
N GLU A 90 39.28 5.77 18.95
CA GLU A 90 39.52 4.55 19.75
C GLU A 90 38.23 3.95 20.34
N GLY A 91 37.29 4.82 20.75
CA GLY A 91 35.99 4.40 21.24
C GLY A 91 35.14 3.71 20.17
N GLN A 92 35.10 4.25 18.95
CA GLN A 92 34.37 3.66 17.82
C GLN A 92 35.00 2.35 17.34
N ASP A 93 36.33 2.28 17.30
CA ASP A 93 37.08 1.06 16.98
C ASP A 93 36.77 -0.07 17.98
N ALA A 94 36.81 0.23 19.28
CA ALA A 94 36.44 -0.73 20.32
C ALA A 94 34.98 -1.20 20.23
N VAL A 95 34.05 -0.29 19.92
CA VAL A 95 32.63 -0.65 19.72
C VAL A 95 32.47 -1.61 18.54
N LEU A 96 33.14 -1.36 17.39
CA LEU A 96 33.12 -2.27 16.27
C LEU A 96 33.71 -3.64 16.62
N GLU A 97 34.81 -3.67 17.35
CA GLU A 97 35.39 -4.93 17.83
C GLU A 97 34.36 -5.72 18.68
N PHE A 98 33.65 -5.08 19.62
CA PHE A 98 32.58 -5.72 20.39
C PHE A 98 31.44 -6.24 19.52
N ILE A 99 31.00 -5.49 18.53
CA ILE A 99 29.94 -5.93 17.60
C ILE A 99 30.39 -7.15 16.80
N LEU A 100 31.65 -7.19 16.38
CA LEU A 100 32.23 -8.26 15.58
C LEU A 100 32.58 -9.51 16.37
N LEU A 101 32.70 -9.45 17.71
CA LEU A 101 33.14 -10.60 18.54
C LEU A 101 32.36 -11.88 18.21
N ASN A 102 31.05 -11.85 18.20
CA ASN A 102 30.20 -13.01 17.91
C ASN A 102 29.62 -12.99 16.48
N HIS A 103 29.87 -11.93 15.70
CA HIS A 103 29.38 -11.87 14.32
C HIS A 103 30.06 -12.95 13.47
N PRO A 104 29.30 -13.83 12.76
CA PRO A 104 29.88 -14.95 12.01
C PRO A 104 30.67 -14.47 10.78
N LEU A 105 31.56 -15.30 10.28
CA LEU A 105 32.32 -15.05 9.06
C LEU A 105 31.51 -15.46 7.80
N ASP A 106 30.26 -15.10 7.76
CA ASP A 106 29.27 -15.50 6.77
C ASP A 106 29.20 -14.58 5.54
N CYS A 107 30.05 -13.55 5.43
CA CYS A 107 29.92 -12.58 4.33
C CYS A 107 29.81 -13.21 2.93
N PRO A 108 30.55 -14.30 2.59
CA PRO A 108 30.40 -14.97 1.31
C PRO A 108 29.01 -15.58 1.10
N ASP A 109 28.36 -16.05 2.18
CA ASP A 109 27.04 -16.70 2.16
C ASP A 109 25.90 -15.80 2.69
N CYS A 110 26.19 -14.54 3.00
CA CYS A 110 25.22 -13.58 3.53
C CYS A 110 24.60 -12.77 2.40
N ASP A 111 23.27 -12.75 2.29
CA ASP A 111 22.57 -11.96 1.28
C ASP A 111 22.78 -10.45 1.40
N LYS A 112 23.17 -9.95 2.57
CA LYS A 112 23.52 -8.55 2.77
C LYS A 112 24.96 -8.22 2.31
N GLY A 113 25.74 -9.21 1.92
CA GLY A 113 27.13 -9.01 1.45
C GLY A 113 27.21 -8.10 0.23
N GLY A 114 27.98 -7.02 0.33
CA GLY A 114 28.12 -5.97 -0.70
C GLY A 114 27.14 -4.80 -0.56
N GLU A 115 26.09 -4.91 0.31
CA GLU A 115 25.20 -3.81 0.68
C GLU A 115 25.01 -3.74 2.21
N CYS A 116 26.08 -4.07 2.97
CA CYS A 116 26.03 -4.24 4.43
C CYS A 116 26.68 -3.08 5.15
N PRO A 117 25.92 -2.23 5.87
CA PRO A 117 26.49 -1.16 6.68
C PRO A 117 27.56 -1.62 7.67
N LEU A 118 27.46 -2.85 8.22
CA LEU A 118 28.49 -3.37 9.12
C LEU A 118 29.82 -3.60 8.38
N GLN A 119 29.80 -4.13 7.15
CA GLN A 119 31.02 -4.25 6.34
C GLN A 119 31.64 -2.88 6.07
N ASP A 120 30.81 -1.92 5.57
CA ASP A 120 31.30 -0.60 5.18
C ASP A 120 31.90 0.15 6.38
N LEU A 121 31.23 0.13 7.53
CA LEU A 121 31.74 0.80 8.74
C LEU A 121 32.96 0.07 9.31
N THR A 122 33.03 -1.26 9.21
CA THR A 122 34.22 -2.02 9.65
C THR A 122 35.45 -1.65 8.82
N PHE A 123 35.30 -1.50 7.51
CA PHE A 123 36.42 -1.07 6.65
C PHE A 123 36.91 0.36 6.93
N ARG A 124 36.00 1.25 7.35
CA ARG A 124 36.35 2.68 7.56
C ARG A 124 36.82 2.99 8.99
N TRP A 125 36.24 2.34 10.00
CA TRP A 125 36.42 2.67 11.42
C TRP A 125 36.83 1.47 12.29
N GLY A 126 36.94 0.28 11.75
CA GLY A 126 37.18 -0.91 12.54
C GLY A 126 38.62 -1.38 12.54
N PRO A 127 39.00 -2.26 13.50
CA PRO A 127 40.28 -2.87 13.59
C PRO A 127 40.55 -3.82 12.41
N GLY A 128 41.77 -3.90 11.91
CA GLY A 128 42.17 -4.79 10.83
C GLY A 128 42.24 -6.28 11.24
N ASN A 129 42.16 -6.60 12.53
CA ASN A 129 42.25 -7.95 13.05
C ASN A 129 41.41 -8.13 14.31
N THR A 130 41.18 -9.39 14.73
CA THR A 130 40.45 -9.73 15.94
C THR A 130 41.39 -10.22 17.03
N ARG A 131 41.09 -9.83 18.29
CA ARG A 131 41.76 -10.35 19.50
C ARG A 131 41.02 -11.53 20.13
N MET A 132 39.85 -11.91 19.58
CA MET A 132 39.00 -13.00 20.11
C MET A 132 39.70 -14.36 19.87
N ARG A 133 39.82 -15.15 20.93
CA ARG A 133 40.41 -16.49 20.93
C ARG A 133 39.43 -17.61 21.19
N PHE A 134 38.17 -17.28 21.50
CA PHE A 134 37.11 -18.23 21.79
C PHE A 134 36.26 -18.48 20.54
N PRO A 135 35.57 -19.64 20.44
CA PRO A 135 34.62 -19.88 19.38
C PRO A 135 33.46 -18.87 19.44
N LYS A 136 33.00 -18.43 18.29
CA LYS A 136 31.82 -17.58 18.17
C LYS A 136 30.57 -18.40 18.54
N ARG A 137 29.51 -17.71 19.02
CA ARG A 137 28.23 -18.35 19.28
C ARG A 137 27.62 -18.89 18.01
N THR A 138 26.95 -20.01 18.13
CA THR A 138 26.22 -20.64 17.04
C THR A 138 24.75 -20.79 17.40
N PHE A 139 23.87 -20.63 16.42
CA PHE A 139 22.43 -20.84 16.51
C PHE A 139 21.97 -21.59 15.27
N ASP A 140 20.78 -22.18 15.34
CA ASP A 140 20.11 -22.68 14.14
C ASP A 140 19.80 -21.53 13.18
N LYS A 141 20.05 -21.74 11.89
CA LYS A 141 19.84 -20.75 10.83
C LYS A 141 19.58 -21.38 9.47
N PRO A 142 18.66 -20.77 8.66
CA PRO A 142 17.78 -19.68 9.05
C PRO A 142 16.60 -20.15 9.90
N ILE A 143 16.10 -19.29 10.79
CA ILE A 143 14.83 -19.50 11.47
C ILE A 143 13.76 -18.83 10.60
N PRO A 144 12.76 -19.56 10.06
CA PRO A 144 11.68 -18.96 9.30
C PRO A 144 10.70 -18.28 10.27
N ILE A 145 10.81 -16.95 10.44
CA ILE A 145 9.83 -16.21 11.26
C ILE A 145 8.54 -15.92 10.49
N SER A 146 8.55 -16.10 9.18
CA SER A 146 7.38 -16.17 8.30
C SER A 146 7.77 -16.79 6.96
N PRO A 147 6.83 -17.13 6.07
CA PRO A 147 7.13 -17.52 4.68
C PRO A 147 7.91 -16.46 3.88
N LEU A 148 7.91 -15.19 4.34
CA LEU A 148 8.57 -14.06 3.68
C LEU A 148 9.96 -13.75 4.25
N ILE A 149 10.22 -14.08 5.53
CA ILE A 149 11.37 -13.57 6.27
C ILE A 149 12.11 -14.69 7.00
N GLY A 150 13.38 -14.82 6.70
CA GLY A 150 14.33 -15.66 7.44
C GLY A 150 15.13 -14.84 8.44
N LEU A 151 15.35 -15.39 9.65
CA LEU A 151 16.16 -14.80 10.70
C LEU A 151 17.42 -15.64 10.95
N ASP A 152 18.59 -15.03 10.73
CA ASP A 152 19.90 -15.58 11.14
C ASP A 152 20.35 -14.88 12.42
N ARG A 153 20.08 -15.48 13.58
CA ARG A 153 20.35 -14.86 14.91
C ARG A 153 21.81 -14.53 15.15
N GLU A 154 22.73 -15.33 14.58
CA GLU A 154 24.18 -15.10 14.72
C GLU A 154 24.63 -13.76 14.11
N ARG A 155 23.95 -13.31 13.05
CA ARG A 155 24.27 -12.07 12.36
C ARG A 155 23.68 -10.84 13.04
N CYS A 156 22.76 -11.03 14.00
CA CYS A 156 22.08 -9.94 14.67
C CYS A 156 23.01 -9.15 15.59
N ILE A 157 23.07 -7.84 15.42
CA ILE A 157 23.85 -6.90 16.25
C ILE A 157 23.04 -6.19 17.33
N LEU A 158 21.79 -6.63 17.57
CA LEU A 158 20.89 -6.09 18.59
C LEU A 158 20.70 -4.56 18.50
N CYS A 159 20.55 -4.04 17.29
CA CYS A 159 20.31 -2.62 17.05
C CYS A 159 18.87 -2.17 17.33
N TYR A 160 17.96 -3.10 17.50
CA TYR A 160 16.52 -2.89 17.78
C TYR A 160 15.73 -2.11 16.69
N ARG A 161 16.25 -1.88 15.50
CA ARG A 161 15.47 -1.21 14.45
C ARG A 161 14.20 -1.97 14.10
N CYS A 162 14.26 -3.31 14.00
CA CYS A 162 13.13 -4.16 13.63
C CYS A 162 12.05 -4.21 14.70
N THR A 163 12.41 -4.35 15.98
CA THR A 163 11.43 -4.36 17.09
C THR A 163 10.78 -3.00 17.28
N ARG A 164 11.55 -1.91 17.14
CA ARG A 164 11.02 -0.55 17.18
C ARG A 164 10.07 -0.27 16.02
N PHE A 165 10.36 -0.80 14.83
CA PHE A 165 9.44 -0.71 13.70
C PHE A 165 8.11 -1.41 14.01
N SER A 166 8.16 -2.66 14.50
CA SER A 166 6.98 -3.43 14.90
C SER A 166 6.16 -2.71 15.98
N GLU A 167 6.83 -2.11 16.98
CA GLU A 167 6.17 -1.40 18.06
C GLU A 167 5.68 0.00 17.68
N LEU A 168 6.55 0.82 17.06
CA LEU A 168 6.32 2.25 16.90
C LEU A 168 5.68 2.63 15.54
N VAL A 169 5.95 1.90 14.47
CA VAL A 169 5.46 2.26 13.12
C VAL A 169 4.29 1.38 12.72
N ALA A 170 4.51 0.07 12.70
CA ALA A 170 3.48 -0.90 12.33
C ALA A 170 2.46 -1.15 13.44
N GLU A 171 2.81 -0.87 14.70
CA GLU A 171 1.97 -1.09 15.90
C GLU A 171 1.41 -2.53 15.95
N ASP A 172 2.17 -3.50 15.46
CA ASP A 172 1.79 -4.92 15.50
C ASP A 172 2.36 -5.65 16.72
N GLY A 173 3.49 -5.20 17.25
CA GLY A 173 4.11 -5.75 18.45
C GLY A 173 4.54 -7.22 18.34
N GLN A 174 4.60 -7.78 17.14
CA GLN A 174 4.88 -9.22 16.96
C GLN A 174 6.36 -9.55 16.98
N LEU A 175 7.24 -8.62 16.62
CA LEU A 175 8.69 -8.83 16.66
C LEU A 175 9.27 -8.14 17.90
N VAL A 176 9.82 -8.93 18.82
CA VAL A 176 10.23 -8.48 20.14
C VAL A 176 11.66 -8.88 20.47
N ALA A 177 12.25 -8.17 21.44
CA ALA A 177 13.50 -8.60 22.05
C ALA A 177 13.18 -9.46 23.27
N VAL A 178 13.72 -10.68 23.32
CA VAL A 178 13.54 -11.61 24.43
C VAL A 178 14.86 -11.80 25.17
N ASN A 179 14.77 -12.24 26.43
CA ASN A 179 15.88 -12.40 27.36
C ASN A 179 16.57 -11.04 27.68
N ARG A 180 17.71 -11.08 28.37
CA ARG A 180 18.44 -9.87 28.79
C ARG A 180 19.96 -10.07 28.77
N GLY A 181 20.67 -8.97 28.72
CA GLY A 181 22.13 -8.94 28.73
C GLY A 181 22.72 -9.69 27.55
N ALA A 182 23.73 -10.51 27.80
CA ALA A 182 24.40 -11.27 26.77
C ALA A 182 23.53 -12.34 26.07
N GLN A 183 22.40 -12.69 26.64
CA GLN A 183 21.46 -13.66 26.06
C GLN A 183 20.32 -13.02 25.28
N SER A 184 20.29 -11.69 25.18
CA SER A 184 19.25 -11.00 24.40
C SER A 184 19.24 -11.48 22.95
N LEU A 185 18.06 -11.70 22.41
CA LEU A 185 17.86 -12.08 21.01
C LEU A 185 16.52 -11.53 20.51
N ILE A 186 16.37 -11.52 19.19
CA ILE A 186 15.13 -11.12 18.51
C ILE A 186 14.32 -12.38 18.20
N ALA A 187 13.01 -12.33 18.46
CA ALA A 187 12.07 -13.41 18.21
C ALA A 187 10.67 -12.85 17.91
N THR A 188 9.82 -13.70 17.35
CA THR A 188 8.37 -13.47 17.35
C THR A 188 7.78 -13.90 18.69
N PHE A 189 6.59 -13.37 19.01
CA PHE A 189 5.89 -13.74 20.23
C PHE A 189 5.43 -15.20 20.13
N GLU A 190 5.75 -16.03 21.15
CA GLU A 190 5.38 -17.46 21.21
C GLU A 190 5.71 -18.28 19.95
N ASP A 191 6.74 -17.87 19.21
CA ASP A 191 7.15 -18.48 17.92
C ASP A 191 6.06 -18.47 16.83
N GLU A 192 5.01 -17.66 17.00
CA GLU A 192 3.98 -17.44 15.97
C GLU A 192 4.57 -16.77 14.72
N PRO A 193 4.07 -17.09 13.53
CA PRO A 193 4.54 -16.46 12.29
C PRO A 193 4.32 -14.94 12.33
N TYR A 194 5.34 -14.18 11.92
CA TYR A 194 5.24 -12.72 11.81
C TYR A 194 4.24 -12.34 10.70
N ARG A 195 2.99 -12.16 11.09
CA ARG A 195 1.86 -11.87 10.21
C ARG A 195 1.40 -10.43 10.38
N ALA A 196 1.99 -9.52 9.63
CA ALA A 196 1.64 -8.09 9.64
C ALA A 196 1.75 -7.51 8.23
N PRO A 197 0.90 -6.53 7.86
CA PRO A 197 0.87 -5.97 6.50
C PRO A 197 2.17 -5.32 6.03
N PHE A 198 3.06 -5.00 6.95
CA PHE A 198 4.30 -4.27 6.70
C PHE A 198 5.56 -5.03 7.15
N SER A 199 5.45 -6.33 7.42
CA SER A 199 6.53 -7.12 8.02
C SER A 199 7.83 -7.05 7.22
N GLY A 200 7.77 -7.03 5.90
CA GLY A 200 8.94 -7.00 5.01
C GLY A 200 9.84 -5.76 5.16
N ASN A 201 9.35 -4.66 5.77
CA ASN A 201 10.21 -3.48 5.99
C ASN A 201 11.38 -3.75 6.96
N VAL A 202 11.27 -4.75 7.82
CA VAL A 202 12.36 -5.11 8.74
C VAL A 202 13.58 -5.65 8.01
N ILE A 203 13.43 -6.17 6.78
CA ILE A 203 14.53 -6.63 5.93
C ILE A 203 15.42 -5.45 5.49
N GLU A 204 14.79 -4.34 5.07
CA GLU A 204 15.52 -3.13 4.68
C GLU A 204 16.09 -2.39 5.89
N LEU A 205 15.32 -2.31 6.98
CA LEU A 205 15.75 -1.67 8.22
C LEU A 205 16.93 -2.38 8.88
N CYS A 206 17.05 -3.70 8.71
CA CYS A 206 18.14 -4.47 9.31
C CYS A 206 19.48 -4.07 8.66
N PRO A 207 20.43 -3.52 9.45
CA PRO A 207 21.71 -3.06 8.91
C PRO A 207 22.67 -4.20 8.57
N VAL A 208 22.28 -5.44 8.87
CA VAL A 208 23.08 -6.65 8.65
C VAL A 208 22.22 -7.75 8.02
N GLY A 209 22.81 -8.88 7.65
CA GLY A 209 22.09 -10.02 7.07
C GLY A 209 21.35 -10.90 8.07
N ALA A 210 20.89 -10.34 9.22
CA ALA A 210 20.12 -11.09 10.19
C ALA A 210 18.67 -11.33 9.75
N LEU A 211 18.03 -10.33 9.14
CA LEU A 211 16.69 -10.46 8.56
C LEU A 211 16.80 -10.38 7.04
N THR A 212 16.39 -11.42 6.36
CA THR A 212 16.54 -11.57 4.91
C THR A 212 15.23 -12.02 4.26
N SER A 213 15.05 -11.66 2.99
CA SER A 213 13.90 -12.10 2.20
C SER A 213 14.08 -13.56 1.76
N THR A 214 13.13 -14.43 2.06
CA THR A 214 13.14 -15.83 1.63
C THR A 214 13.08 -15.96 0.11
N THR A 215 12.36 -15.05 -0.55
CA THR A 215 12.20 -15.03 -2.02
C THR A 215 13.43 -14.52 -2.76
N TYR A 216 14.27 -13.69 -2.11
CA TYR A 216 15.48 -13.14 -2.72
C TYR A 216 16.76 -13.88 -2.31
N ARG A 217 16.74 -14.59 -1.19
CA ARG A 217 17.91 -15.27 -0.60
C ARG A 217 18.68 -16.06 -1.63
N PHE A 218 19.99 -15.78 -1.76
CA PHE A 218 20.96 -16.40 -2.67
C PHE A 218 20.69 -16.21 -4.18
N ARG A 219 19.85 -15.24 -4.57
CA ARG A 219 19.53 -15.03 -6.00
C ARG A 219 20.50 -14.10 -6.72
N ALA A 220 21.04 -13.10 -6.03
CA ALA A 220 21.92 -12.12 -6.67
C ALA A 220 22.81 -11.38 -5.66
N ARG A 221 23.89 -10.80 -6.18
CA ARG A 221 24.75 -9.85 -5.48
C ARG A 221 24.47 -8.42 -5.96
N PRO A 222 24.78 -7.38 -5.17
CA PRO A 222 24.48 -5.99 -5.54
C PRO A 222 25.09 -5.54 -6.88
N TRP A 223 26.18 -6.10 -7.30
CA TRP A 223 26.85 -5.79 -8.58
C TRP A 223 26.29 -6.56 -9.79
N GLU A 224 25.38 -7.51 -9.58
CA GLU A 224 24.71 -8.32 -10.63
C GLU A 224 23.33 -7.79 -10.97
N ILE A 225 22.86 -6.75 -10.29
CA ILE A 225 21.48 -6.29 -10.34
C ILE A 225 21.38 -4.85 -10.86
N GLN A 226 20.20 -4.54 -11.39
CA GLN A 226 19.82 -3.19 -11.78
C GLN A 226 18.57 -2.78 -10.99
N ASN A 227 18.56 -1.56 -10.46
CA ASN A 227 17.40 -0.99 -9.79
C ASN A 227 16.66 -0.06 -10.74
N VAL A 228 15.44 -0.41 -11.11
CA VAL A 228 14.57 0.40 -11.95
C VAL A 228 13.58 1.16 -11.08
N PRO A 229 13.58 2.52 -11.10
CA PRO A 229 12.61 3.30 -10.34
C PRO A 229 11.23 3.18 -11.00
N THR A 230 10.22 2.82 -10.22
CA THR A 230 8.83 2.75 -10.68
C THR A 230 7.88 3.01 -9.51
N VAL A 231 6.58 2.81 -9.71
CA VAL A 231 5.57 2.89 -8.66
C VAL A 231 4.85 1.56 -8.52
N CYS A 232 4.35 1.27 -7.33
CA CYS A 232 3.56 0.08 -7.05
C CYS A 232 2.17 0.20 -7.66
N GLY A 233 1.78 -0.73 -8.52
CA GLY A 233 0.49 -0.76 -9.21
C GLY A 233 -0.56 -1.67 -8.54
N LEU A 234 -0.48 -1.92 -7.22
CA LEU A 234 -1.35 -2.90 -6.56
C LEU A 234 -2.40 -2.29 -5.62
N CYS A 235 -2.34 -0.99 -5.37
CA CYS A 235 -3.32 -0.25 -4.58
C CYS A 235 -3.25 1.25 -4.91
N PRO A 236 -4.24 2.07 -4.51
CA PRO A 236 -4.32 3.48 -4.91
C PRO A 236 -3.28 4.41 -4.27
N VAL A 237 -2.47 3.95 -3.34
CA VAL A 237 -1.41 4.77 -2.73
C VAL A 237 -0.34 5.15 -3.74
N GLY A 238 0.03 4.23 -4.64
CA GLY A 238 1.12 4.46 -5.59
C GLY A 238 2.48 4.64 -4.91
N CYS A 239 2.85 3.71 -3.99
CA CYS A 239 4.15 3.75 -3.31
C CYS A 239 5.30 3.74 -4.32
N ASN A 240 6.31 4.56 -4.08
CA ASN A 240 7.52 4.60 -4.89
C ASN A 240 8.40 3.40 -4.56
N VAL A 241 8.87 2.71 -5.59
CA VAL A 241 9.63 1.47 -5.42
C VAL A 241 10.85 1.40 -6.34
N TRP A 242 11.85 0.65 -5.91
CA TRP A 242 12.90 0.12 -6.75
C TRP A 242 12.53 -1.32 -7.11
N ALA A 243 12.23 -1.57 -8.37
CA ALA A 243 12.15 -2.94 -8.86
C ALA A 243 13.56 -3.39 -9.28
N THR A 244 14.14 -4.31 -8.51
CA THR A 244 15.48 -4.82 -8.75
C THR A 244 15.42 -5.98 -9.73
N THR A 245 16.19 -5.91 -10.82
CA THR A 245 16.23 -6.95 -11.84
C THR A 245 17.57 -7.63 -11.94
N ARG A 246 17.55 -8.89 -12.33
CA ARG A 246 18.69 -9.68 -12.78
C ARG A 246 18.29 -10.54 -13.98
N GLU A 247 19.06 -10.51 -15.04
CA GLU A 247 18.85 -11.35 -16.24
C GLU A 247 17.39 -11.26 -16.78
N GLY A 248 16.85 -10.03 -16.86
CA GLY A 248 15.50 -9.79 -17.37
C GLY A 248 14.36 -10.26 -16.46
N LYS A 249 14.63 -10.60 -15.21
CA LYS A 249 13.62 -11.02 -14.22
C LYS A 249 13.64 -10.11 -13.01
N VAL A 250 12.47 -9.82 -12.45
CA VAL A 250 12.39 -9.12 -11.16
C VAL A 250 12.89 -10.06 -10.07
N ALA A 251 13.89 -9.61 -9.31
CA ALA A 251 14.50 -10.36 -8.22
C ALA A 251 13.94 -9.95 -6.86
N ARG A 252 13.67 -8.65 -6.65
CA ARG A 252 13.04 -8.10 -5.44
C ARG A 252 12.44 -6.73 -5.71
N VAL A 253 11.56 -6.27 -4.82
CA VAL A 253 11.03 -4.91 -4.78
C VAL A 253 11.40 -4.28 -3.44
N LEU A 254 12.04 -3.10 -3.49
CA LEU A 254 12.46 -2.31 -2.33
C LEU A 254 11.71 -0.98 -2.28
N SER A 255 11.66 -0.36 -1.12
CA SER A 255 11.11 0.99 -1.00
C SER A 255 12.02 2.02 -1.67
N ARG A 256 11.44 3.01 -2.33
CA ARG A 256 12.10 4.19 -2.86
C ARG A 256 11.46 5.40 -2.21
N ASN A 257 12.12 5.97 -1.22
CA ASN A 257 11.56 7.02 -0.38
C ASN A 257 10.97 8.18 -1.19
N HIS A 258 9.68 8.45 -0.95
CA HIS A 258 9.02 9.68 -1.38
C HIS A 258 8.39 10.35 -0.16
N ALA A 259 8.98 11.47 0.27
CA ALA A 259 8.63 12.14 1.54
C ALA A 259 7.14 12.50 1.68
N GLU A 260 6.47 12.80 0.58
CA GLU A 260 5.06 13.22 0.54
C GLU A 260 4.07 12.04 0.42
N VAL A 261 4.50 10.87 -0.09
CA VAL A 261 3.62 9.71 -0.34
C VAL A 261 3.81 8.65 0.73
N ASP A 262 4.99 8.00 0.76
CA ASP A 262 5.23 6.77 1.50
C ASP A 262 6.33 6.86 2.58
N ALA A 263 7.17 7.91 2.54
CA ALA A 263 8.34 8.10 3.40
C ALA A 263 9.23 6.83 3.51
N GLY A 264 9.29 6.04 2.43
CA GLY A 264 10.09 4.83 2.35
C GLY A 264 9.47 3.61 3.04
N TRP A 265 8.16 3.56 3.22
CA TRP A 265 7.44 2.39 3.69
C TRP A 265 6.64 1.75 2.55
N ILE A 266 6.64 0.43 2.45
CA ILE A 266 5.78 -0.33 1.54
C ILE A 266 5.16 -1.53 2.25
N CYS A 267 3.93 -1.90 1.89
CA CYS A 267 3.29 -3.08 2.43
C CYS A 267 3.85 -4.37 1.80
N ASP A 268 3.61 -5.50 2.45
CA ASP A 268 4.12 -6.80 1.98
C ASP A 268 3.50 -7.22 0.64
N LYS A 269 2.28 -6.80 0.33
CA LYS A 269 1.69 -6.96 -1.00
C LYS A 269 2.55 -6.26 -2.06
N GLY A 270 2.92 -4.99 -1.85
CA GLY A 270 3.77 -4.23 -2.76
C GLY A 270 5.19 -4.80 -2.88
N ARG A 271 5.71 -5.37 -1.78
CA ARG A 271 7.07 -5.90 -1.71
C ARG A 271 7.23 -7.26 -2.36
N PHE A 272 6.25 -8.16 -2.25
CA PHE A 272 6.43 -9.58 -2.58
C PHE A 272 5.52 -10.08 -3.71
N ALA A 273 4.46 -9.33 -4.06
CA ALA A 273 3.54 -9.80 -5.09
C ALA A 273 4.15 -9.87 -6.50
N TYR A 274 5.35 -9.31 -6.75
CA TYR A 274 6.04 -9.41 -8.04
C TYR A 274 6.27 -10.86 -8.51
N GLU A 275 6.24 -11.84 -7.62
CA GLU A 275 6.35 -13.27 -7.99
C GLU A 275 5.19 -13.74 -8.87
N HIS A 276 4.04 -13.02 -8.94
CA HIS A 276 2.96 -13.32 -9.87
C HIS A 276 3.40 -13.31 -11.35
N LEU A 277 4.49 -12.60 -11.67
CA LEU A 277 5.07 -12.60 -13.02
C LEU A 277 5.48 -14.00 -13.51
N ARG A 278 5.65 -14.94 -12.58
CA ARG A 278 6.10 -16.32 -12.83
C ARG A 278 4.97 -17.35 -12.75
N ALA A 279 3.73 -16.90 -12.66
CA ALA A 279 2.58 -17.79 -12.59
C ALA A 279 2.49 -18.70 -13.83
N ASP A 280 2.15 -19.96 -13.63
CA ASP A 280 2.12 -20.98 -14.68
C ASP A 280 0.90 -20.79 -15.61
N ASP A 281 -0.20 -20.24 -15.08
CA ASP A 281 -1.47 -19.97 -15.78
C ASP A 281 -1.46 -18.63 -16.56
N ARG A 282 -0.29 -18.08 -16.81
CA ARG A 282 -0.14 -16.82 -17.53
C ARG A 282 -0.43 -16.96 -19.02
N ILE A 283 -1.35 -16.14 -19.53
CA ILE A 283 -1.70 -16.06 -20.95
C ILE A 283 -0.57 -15.32 -21.70
N ARG A 284 -0.04 -15.95 -22.75
CA ARG A 284 1.12 -15.44 -23.50
C ARG A 284 0.83 -15.18 -24.98
N ARG A 285 -0.32 -15.63 -25.47
CA ARG A 285 -0.80 -15.46 -26.85
C ARG A 285 -2.28 -15.15 -26.83
N PRO A 286 -2.80 -14.41 -27.80
CA PRO A 286 -4.24 -14.24 -27.95
C PRO A 286 -4.95 -15.60 -28.07
N LEU A 287 -6.12 -15.71 -27.47
CA LEU A 287 -6.93 -16.93 -27.44
C LEU A 287 -8.31 -16.62 -28.04
N ARG A 288 -8.69 -17.36 -29.07
CA ARG A 288 -10.03 -17.30 -29.68
C ARG A 288 -10.87 -18.49 -29.25
N ARG A 289 -12.12 -18.24 -28.90
CA ARG A 289 -13.07 -19.29 -28.56
C ARG A 289 -13.53 -20.01 -29.80
N VAL A 290 -13.38 -21.33 -29.82
CA VAL A 290 -13.90 -22.21 -30.87
C VAL A 290 -15.05 -23.05 -30.33
N ARG A 291 -16.20 -22.97 -30.98
CA ARG A 291 -17.41 -23.71 -30.57
C ARG A 291 -17.10 -25.21 -30.36
N ARG A 292 -17.40 -25.73 -29.20
CA ARG A 292 -17.18 -27.13 -28.76
C ARG A 292 -15.71 -27.58 -28.61
N ARG A 293 -14.72 -26.72 -28.86
CA ARG A 293 -13.28 -27.06 -28.73
C ARG A 293 -12.57 -26.27 -27.64
N GLY A 294 -13.22 -25.29 -27.02
CA GLY A 294 -12.61 -24.40 -26.01
C GLY A 294 -11.86 -23.24 -26.67
N PHE A 295 -10.65 -22.98 -26.23
CA PHE A 295 -9.81 -21.91 -26.75
C PHE A 295 -8.71 -22.44 -27.63
N GLU A 296 -8.38 -21.72 -28.68
CA GLU A 296 -7.18 -21.95 -29.50
C GLU A 296 -6.31 -20.67 -29.53
N PRO A 297 -4.98 -20.81 -29.46
CA PRO A 297 -4.10 -19.67 -29.65
C PRO A 297 -4.12 -19.20 -31.10
N VAL A 298 -4.15 -17.88 -31.26
CA VAL A 298 -4.14 -17.22 -32.57
C VAL A 298 -3.00 -16.19 -32.63
N SER A 299 -2.67 -15.72 -33.83
CA SER A 299 -1.74 -14.61 -34.01
C SER A 299 -2.38 -13.27 -33.61
N TRP A 300 -1.55 -12.25 -33.42
CA TRP A 300 -2.04 -10.90 -33.10
C TRP A 300 -2.89 -10.32 -34.22
N GLU A 301 -2.53 -10.55 -35.48
CA GLU A 301 -3.33 -10.11 -36.62
C GLU A 301 -4.70 -10.79 -36.65
N GLU A 302 -4.74 -12.12 -36.42
CA GLU A 302 -6.02 -12.84 -36.31
C GLU A 302 -6.87 -12.36 -35.14
N ALA A 303 -6.23 -11.95 -34.03
CA ALA A 303 -6.93 -11.37 -32.90
C ALA A 303 -7.51 -9.99 -33.19
N LEU A 304 -6.77 -9.16 -33.95
CA LEU A 304 -7.27 -7.86 -34.45
C LEU A 304 -8.46 -8.04 -35.38
N ASP A 305 -8.38 -8.98 -36.36
CA ASP A 305 -9.47 -9.30 -37.28
C ASP A 305 -10.72 -9.80 -36.54
N GLU A 306 -10.57 -10.67 -35.54
CA GLU A 306 -11.67 -11.19 -34.73
C GLU A 306 -12.29 -10.07 -33.89
N GLY A 307 -11.45 -9.20 -33.27
CA GLY A 307 -11.89 -8.04 -32.51
C GLY A 307 -12.67 -7.04 -33.39
N GLU A 308 -12.13 -6.69 -34.53
CA GLU A 308 -12.82 -5.82 -35.52
C GLU A 308 -14.17 -6.40 -35.94
N ARG A 309 -14.21 -7.67 -36.34
CA ARG A 309 -15.44 -8.35 -36.74
C ARG A 309 -16.50 -8.30 -35.63
N GLY A 310 -16.14 -8.71 -34.40
CA GLY A 310 -17.08 -8.75 -33.28
C GLY A 310 -17.60 -7.36 -32.89
N LEU A 311 -16.75 -6.33 -32.94
CA LEU A 311 -17.14 -4.97 -32.63
C LEU A 311 -17.98 -4.32 -33.73
N ARG A 312 -17.73 -4.60 -35.03
CA ARG A 312 -18.57 -4.13 -36.13
C ARG A 312 -19.97 -4.75 -36.06
N GLU A 313 -20.08 -6.05 -35.76
CA GLU A 313 -21.34 -6.74 -35.59
C GLU A 313 -22.16 -6.23 -34.39
N ALA A 314 -21.52 -5.57 -33.41
CA ALA A 314 -22.16 -4.97 -32.24
C ALA A 314 -23.03 -3.72 -32.56
N GLN A 315 -22.85 -3.09 -33.75
CA GLN A 315 -23.68 -1.97 -34.23
C GLN A 315 -23.81 -0.81 -33.24
N GLY A 316 -22.70 -0.43 -32.57
CA GLY A 316 -22.70 0.67 -31.57
C GLY A 316 -23.23 0.29 -30.17
N SER A 317 -23.76 -0.92 -30.00
CA SER A 317 -24.14 -1.41 -28.66
C SER A 317 -22.95 -2.05 -27.94
N VAL A 318 -21.95 -1.23 -27.61
CA VAL A 318 -20.70 -1.66 -26.97
C VAL A 318 -20.65 -1.10 -25.56
N VAL A 319 -20.38 -1.97 -24.59
CA VAL A 319 -20.14 -1.63 -23.18
C VAL A 319 -18.70 -1.94 -22.85
N VAL A 320 -18.07 -1.11 -22.02
CA VAL A 320 -16.71 -1.34 -21.51
C VAL A 320 -16.73 -1.53 -19.99
N ALA A 321 -15.98 -2.49 -19.50
CA ALA A 321 -15.68 -2.65 -18.09
C ALA A 321 -14.16 -2.53 -17.88
N LEU A 322 -13.74 -1.53 -17.11
CA LEU A 322 -12.34 -1.25 -16.78
C LEU A 322 -12.03 -1.71 -15.35
N SER A 323 -10.82 -2.25 -15.16
CA SER A 323 -10.35 -2.75 -13.87
C SER A 323 -9.85 -1.64 -12.94
N GLY A 324 -9.44 -0.49 -13.50
CA GLY A 324 -8.76 0.57 -12.77
C GLY A 324 -7.26 0.29 -12.52
N ALA A 325 -6.71 -0.72 -13.20
CA ALA A 325 -5.29 -1.00 -13.22
C ALA A 325 -4.63 -0.63 -14.56
N GLU A 326 -5.42 -0.17 -15.53
CA GLU A 326 -4.92 0.36 -16.79
C GLU A 326 -4.08 1.61 -16.56
N THR A 327 -3.08 1.85 -17.40
CA THR A 327 -2.42 3.18 -17.44
C THR A 327 -3.39 4.22 -18.01
N GLY A 328 -3.12 5.50 -17.79
CA GLY A 328 -3.90 6.59 -18.39
C GLY A 328 -3.94 6.49 -19.90
N GLU A 329 -2.83 6.07 -20.52
CA GLU A 329 -2.67 5.88 -21.95
C GLU A 329 -3.52 4.71 -22.47
N GLN A 330 -3.51 3.57 -21.80
CA GLN A 330 -4.36 2.42 -22.14
C GLN A 330 -5.85 2.76 -22.00
N ALA A 331 -6.23 3.41 -20.89
CA ALA A 331 -7.62 3.84 -20.70
C ALA A 331 -8.07 4.84 -21.79
N THR A 332 -7.18 5.75 -22.21
CA THR A 332 -7.44 6.71 -23.29
C THR A 332 -7.59 5.99 -24.62
N ALA A 333 -6.75 5.00 -24.93
CA ALA A 333 -6.84 4.22 -26.17
C ALA A 333 -8.19 3.49 -26.28
N ILE A 334 -8.61 2.84 -25.19
CA ILE A 334 -9.92 2.16 -25.12
C ILE A 334 -11.06 3.18 -25.24
N ALA A 335 -10.97 4.30 -24.53
CA ALA A 335 -12.00 5.35 -24.58
C ALA A 335 -12.17 5.93 -26.00
N ARG A 336 -11.08 6.23 -26.70
CA ARG A 336 -11.11 6.74 -28.06
C ARG A 336 -11.67 5.73 -29.06
N LEU A 337 -11.21 4.46 -29.01
CA LEU A 337 -11.78 3.39 -29.80
C LEU A 337 -13.31 3.33 -29.64
N VAL A 338 -13.79 3.34 -28.41
CA VAL A 338 -15.23 3.11 -28.13
C VAL A 338 -16.07 4.36 -28.36
N GLN A 339 -15.60 5.53 -27.98
CA GLN A 339 -16.37 6.79 -28.09
C GLN A 339 -16.32 7.36 -29.50
N GLU A 340 -15.14 7.41 -30.11
CA GLU A 340 -14.95 7.99 -31.45
C GLU A 340 -15.22 6.95 -32.57
N GLY A 341 -14.68 5.72 -32.43
CA GLY A 341 -14.79 4.67 -33.44
C GLY A 341 -16.12 3.93 -33.45
N LEU A 342 -16.68 3.66 -32.24
CA LEU A 342 -17.88 2.84 -32.11
C LEU A 342 -19.12 3.65 -31.66
N GLY A 343 -18.96 4.95 -31.37
CA GLY A 343 -20.06 5.85 -31.00
C GLY A 343 -20.73 5.52 -29.64
N SER A 344 -20.05 4.81 -28.75
CA SER A 344 -20.60 4.42 -27.44
C SER A 344 -19.89 5.13 -26.29
N ARG A 345 -20.65 5.50 -25.25
CA ARG A 345 -20.14 6.00 -23.96
C ARG A 345 -20.51 5.11 -22.78
N MET A 346 -21.02 3.90 -23.06
CA MET A 346 -21.44 2.96 -22.04
C MET A 346 -20.24 2.32 -21.38
N ALA A 347 -20.05 2.60 -20.09
CA ALA A 347 -18.96 2.01 -19.31
C ALA A 347 -19.35 1.67 -17.89
N LEU A 348 -18.73 0.62 -17.38
CA LEU A 348 -18.67 0.26 -15.99
C LEU A 348 -17.25 0.60 -15.51
N LEU A 349 -17.12 1.75 -14.86
CA LEU A 349 -15.88 2.15 -14.22
C LEU A 349 -15.80 1.61 -12.81
N PRO A 350 -14.60 1.27 -12.30
CA PRO A 350 -14.45 0.76 -10.93
C PRO A 350 -14.83 1.81 -9.88
N GLU A 351 -14.53 3.09 -10.16
CA GLU A 351 -14.86 4.24 -9.32
C GLU A 351 -15.32 5.44 -10.15
N SER A 352 -16.00 6.37 -9.47
CA SER A 352 -16.27 7.72 -9.94
C SER A 352 -15.67 8.75 -8.99
N PHE A 353 -15.20 9.88 -9.52
CA PHE A 353 -14.58 10.95 -8.75
C PHE A 353 -15.31 12.27 -8.99
N HIS A 354 -15.72 12.90 -7.90
CA HIS A 354 -16.32 14.24 -7.99
C HIS A 354 -15.21 15.28 -8.17
N PRO A 355 -15.32 16.21 -9.16
CA PRO A 355 -14.26 17.19 -9.45
C PRO A 355 -13.87 18.07 -8.25
N ALA A 356 -14.84 18.37 -7.37
CA ALA A 356 -14.57 19.17 -6.18
C ALA A 356 -13.55 18.56 -5.21
N LEU A 357 -13.21 17.27 -5.30
CA LEU A 357 -12.16 16.65 -4.49
C LEU A 357 -10.80 17.30 -4.74
N ASP A 358 -10.58 17.78 -5.95
CA ASP A 358 -9.31 18.39 -6.35
C ASP A 358 -9.02 19.74 -5.68
N ARG A 359 -10.04 20.38 -5.11
CA ARG A 359 -9.92 21.61 -4.30
C ARG A 359 -9.29 21.36 -2.93
N PHE A 360 -9.35 20.14 -2.44
CA PHE A 360 -8.90 19.76 -1.10
C PHE A 360 -7.68 18.86 -1.14
N ARG A 361 -6.94 18.86 -2.26
CA ARG A 361 -5.72 18.07 -2.40
C ARG A 361 -4.67 18.48 -1.38
N ALA A 362 -4.03 17.48 -0.80
CA ALA A 362 -2.82 17.65 -0.02
C ALA A 362 -1.98 16.37 -0.11
N PRO A 363 -0.65 16.46 0.06
CA PRO A 363 0.20 15.27 0.10
C PRO A 363 -0.29 14.28 1.16
N LEU A 364 -0.19 12.97 0.89
CA LEU A 364 -0.57 11.93 1.86
C LEU A 364 0.14 12.11 3.21
N ALA A 365 1.39 12.50 3.17
CA ALA A 365 2.17 12.78 4.37
C ALA A 365 1.60 13.90 5.24
N ALA A 366 0.73 14.78 4.72
CA ALA A 366 0.09 15.84 5.51
C ALA A 366 -0.89 15.30 6.57
N ILE A 367 -1.37 14.06 6.40
CA ILE A 367 -2.19 13.36 7.41
C ILE A 367 -1.47 13.30 8.75
N ARG A 368 -0.14 13.07 8.76
CA ARG A 368 0.69 13.01 9.97
C ARG A 368 0.66 14.28 10.81
N ASN A 369 0.46 15.41 10.14
CA ASN A 369 0.52 16.74 10.76
C ASN A 369 -0.87 17.31 11.06
N ALA A 370 -1.94 16.56 10.87
CA ALA A 370 -3.29 16.99 11.18
C ALA A 370 -3.52 17.03 12.70
N ASP A 371 -4.31 18.00 13.17
CA ASP A 371 -4.75 18.06 14.56
C ASP A 371 -5.93 17.09 14.80
N VAL A 372 -6.74 16.90 13.75
CA VAL A 372 -7.86 15.95 13.74
C VAL A 372 -7.86 15.17 12.44
N CYS A 373 -7.92 13.84 12.54
CA CYS A 373 -8.17 12.93 11.43
C CYS A 373 -9.57 12.35 11.57
N LEU A 374 -10.45 12.57 10.61
CA LEU A 374 -11.78 12.00 10.56
C LEU A 374 -11.84 10.93 9.47
N VAL A 375 -12.04 9.69 9.85
CA VAL A 375 -12.22 8.56 8.92
C VAL A 375 -13.70 8.19 8.88
N VAL A 376 -14.31 8.25 7.70
CA VAL A 376 -15.72 7.90 7.48
C VAL A 376 -15.84 6.85 6.39
N GLY A 377 -16.61 5.80 6.64
CA GLY A 377 -16.90 4.75 5.67
C GLY A 377 -16.79 3.35 6.24
N ASP A 378 -17.36 2.37 5.52
CA ASP A 378 -17.53 1.00 6.02
C ASP A 378 -16.29 0.11 5.84
N HIS A 379 -15.37 0.52 4.97
CA HIS A 379 -14.19 -0.29 4.65
C HIS A 379 -12.98 0.08 5.51
N PRO A 380 -12.21 -0.91 6.00
CA PRO A 380 -10.99 -0.65 6.75
C PRO A 380 -9.96 0.09 5.88
N VAL A 381 -9.33 1.14 6.42
CA VAL A 381 -8.34 1.94 5.70
C VAL A 381 -7.14 1.09 5.29
N VAL A 382 -6.66 0.21 6.17
CA VAL A 382 -5.49 -0.66 5.91
C VAL A 382 -5.70 -1.56 4.70
N GLU A 383 -6.93 -1.99 4.44
CA GLU A 383 -7.26 -2.88 3.32
C GLU A 383 -7.23 -2.15 1.96
N ARG A 384 -7.54 -0.86 1.94
CA ARG A 384 -7.56 -0.03 0.72
C ARG A 384 -6.28 0.75 0.49
N ALA A 385 -5.75 1.37 1.54
CA ALA A 385 -4.61 2.27 1.46
C ALA A 385 -3.70 2.11 2.69
N PRO A 386 -2.88 1.04 2.74
CA PRO A 386 -2.09 0.70 3.92
C PRO A 386 -1.22 1.85 4.45
N ILE A 387 -0.63 2.65 3.57
CA ILE A 387 0.20 3.80 3.98
C ILE A 387 -0.65 4.89 4.66
N VAL A 388 -1.88 5.12 4.22
CA VAL A 388 -2.79 6.06 4.91
C VAL A 388 -3.06 5.59 6.34
N ASP A 389 -3.20 4.28 6.56
CA ASP A 389 -3.35 3.71 7.90
C ASP A 389 -2.10 3.97 8.77
N LEU A 390 -0.89 3.82 8.22
CA LEU A 390 0.34 4.18 8.94
C LEU A 390 0.37 5.67 9.30
N TRP A 391 -0.07 6.56 8.40
CA TRP A 391 -0.11 8.00 8.69
C TRP A 391 -1.14 8.36 9.76
N LEU A 392 -2.28 7.69 9.79
CA LEU A 392 -3.28 7.84 10.86
C LEU A 392 -2.75 7.37 12.22
N ARG A 393 -2.02 6.24 12.26
CA ARG A 393 -1.35 5.75 13.47
C ARG A 393 -0.30 6.74 13.94
N GLN A 394 0.53 7.25 13.04
CA GLN A 394 1.52 8.26 13.39
C GLN A 394 0.87 9.53 13.93
N ALA A 395 -0.14 10.09 13.25
CA ALA A 395 -0.87 11.26 13.71
C ALA A 395 -1.40 11.07 15.13
N ARG A 396 -1.99 9.90 15.43
CA ARG A 396 -2.47 9.57 16.77
C ARG A 396 -1.35 9.55 17.83
N ARG A 397 -0.19 8.97 17.51
CA ARG A 397 0.97 8.99 18.41
C ARG A 397 1.48 10.40 18.68
N ASP A 398 1.41 11.25 17.66
CA ASP A 398 1.86 12.64 17.74
C ASP A 398 0.80 13.57 18.36
N GLY A 399 -0.33 13.00 18.84
CA GLY A 399 -1.35 13.69 19.63
C GLY A 399 -2.59 14.14 18.87
N ALA A 400 -2.75 13.77 17.59
CA ALA A 400 -3.96 14.06 16.86
C ALA A 400 -5.18 13.27 17.39
N ASP A 401 -6.36 13.88 17.33
CA ASP A 401 -7.63 13.20 17.57
C ASP A 401 -8.04 12.41 16.32
N VAL A 402 -7.85 11.08 16.34
CA VAL A 402 -8.21 10.18 15.22
C VAL A 402 -9.58 9.58 15.47
N ILE A 403 -10.60 10.11 14.80
CA ILE A 403 -11.99 9.74 14.92
C ILE A 403 -12.37 8.83 13.76
N THR A 404 -12.83 7.61 14.06
CA THR A 404 -13.28 6.64 13.06
C THR A 404 -14.78 6.44 13.18
N ILE A 405 -15.52 6.75 12.12
CA ILE A 405 -16.99 6.64 12.05
C ILE A 405 -17.36 5.55 11.06
N HIS A 406 -17.54 4.35 11.58
CA HIS A 406 -17.92 3.15 10.83
C HIS A 406 -18.45 2.07 11.79
N PRO A 407 -19.01 0.94 11.31
CA PRO A 407 -19.64 -0.06 12.18
C PRO A 407 -18.76 -0.65 13.30
N ALA A 408 -17.43 -0.58 13.16
CA ALA A 408 -16.47 -1.00 14.20
C ALA A 408 -15.53 0.14 14.65
N GLY A 409 -15.91 1.40 14.43
CA GLY A 409 -15.12 2.60 14.72
C GLY A 409 -15.18 3.07 16.16
N SER A 410 -14.49 4.17 16.46
CA SER A 410 -14.61 4.88 17.75
C SER A 410 -15.99 5.48 17.95
N VAL A 411 -16.68 5.82 16.86
CA VAL A 411 -18.11 6.19 16.81
C VAL A 411 -18.82 5.17 15.92
N PRO A 412 -19.44 4.13 16.51
CA PRO A 412 -20.10 3.08 15.72
C PRO A 412 -21.39 3.59 15.09
N VAL A 413 -21.52 3.41 13.78
CA VAL A 413 -22.71 3.76 13.00
C VAL A 413 -23.13 2.58 12.11
N ALA A 414 -24.38 2.57 11.66
CA ALA A 414 -24.85 1.51 10.77
C ALA A 414 -24.11 1.55 9.42
N PRO A 415 -23.89 0.40 8.75
CA PRO A 415 -23.36 0.34 7.40
C PRO A 415 -24.12 1.26 6.44
N GLY A 416 -23.43 1.83 5.45
CA GLY A 416 -24.02 2.77 4.47
C GLY A 416 -24.39 4.14 5.02
N SER A 417 -24.07 4.46 6.28
CA SER A 417 -24.44 5.75 6.91
C SER A 417 -23.47 6.90 6.59
N ALA A 418 -22.39 6.66 5.87
CA ALA A 418 -21.30 7.63 5.66
C ALA A 418 -21.81 8.99 5.13
N ALA A 419 -22.67 8.99 4.11
CA ALA A 419 -23.25 10.21 3.53
C ALA A 419 -24.07 11.02 4.55
N SER A 420 -24.94 10.32 5.32
CA SER A 420 -25.77 10.94 6.35
C SER A 420 -24.93 11.49 7.52
N VAL A 421 -23.82 10.82 7.84
CA VAL A 421 -22.86 11.28 8.86
C VAL A 421 -22.20 12.59 8.42
N CYS A 422 -21.73 12.69 7.17
CA CYS A 422 -21.15 13.95 6.66
C CYS A 422 -22.14 15.10 6.72
N ALA A 423 -23.39 14.89 6.31
CA ALA A 423 -24.46 15.88 6.40
C ALA A 423 -24.75 16.29 7.86
N ALA A 424 -24.79 15.31 8.78
CA ALA A 424 -25.05 15.56 10.19
C ALA A 424 -23.90 16.31 10.89
N LEU A 425 -22.64 16.07 10.50
CA LEU A 425 -21.48 16.79 11.02
C LEU A 425 -21.47 18.27 10.56
N SER A 426 -22.04 18.56 9.40
CA SER A 426 -22.20 19.92 8.89
C SER A 426 -23.39 20.66 9.51
N ALA A 427 -24.30 19.94 10.18
CA ALA A 427 -25.51 20.52 10.77
C ALA A 427 -25.20 21.41 11.99
N ALA A 428 -26.07 22.39 12.26
CA ALA A 428 -25.95 23.26 13.45
C ALA A 428 -26.02 22.48 14.77
N ASN A 429 -26.86 21.45 14.82
CA ASN A 429 -27.08 20.59 15.99
C ASN A 429 -26.86 19.10 15.63
N PRO A 430 -25.61 18.61 15.66
CA PRO A 430 -25.32 17.21 15.39
C PRO A 430 -25.93 16.28 16.45
N SER A 431 -26.20 15.04 16.09
CA SER A 431 -26.70 14.00 17.01
C SER A 431 -25.76 13.83 18.22
N LYS A 432 -26.29 13.25 19.32
CA LYS A 432 -25.52 13.06 20.56
C LYS A 432 -24.19 12.33 20.30
N GLU A 433 -24.21 11.32 19.46
CA GLU A 433 -23.06 10.47 19.09
C GLU A 433 -21.99 11.27 18.32
N LEU A 434 -22.39 12.21 17.47
CA LEU A 434 -21.50 12.99 16.62
C LEU A 434 -21.03 14.31 17.24
N ARG A 435 -21.58 14.72 18.38
CA ARG A 435 -21.24 16.03 19.03
C ARG A 435 -19.77 16.16 19.37
N SER A 436 -19.13 15.08 19.81
CA SER A 436 -17.69 15.11 20.13
C SER A 436 -16.87 15.35 18.87
N ALA A 437 -17.12 14.57 17.83
CA ALA A 437 -16.45 14.71 16.53
C ALA A 437 -16.64 16.12 15.94
N ALA A 438 -17.88 16.62 15.94
CA ALA A 438 -18.16 17.97 15.45
C ALA A 438 -17.43 19.08 16.25
N ARG A 439 -17.27 18.91 17.57
CA ARG A 439 -16.48 19.84 18.40
C ARG A 439 -14.99 19.80 18.09
N SER A 440 -14.41 18.60 17.92
CA SER A 440 -13.00 18.41 17.52
C SER A 440 -12.74 19.09 16.19
N LEU A 441 -13.59 18.87 15.17
CA LEU A 441 -13.48 19.50 13.86
C LEU A 441 -13.57 21.03 13.91
N LYS A 442 -14.43 21.60 14.77
CA LYS A 442 -14.55 23.07 14.92
C LYS A 442 -13.29 23.71 15.51
N ARG A 443 -12.58 23.02 16.39
CA ARG A 443 -11.41 23.55 17.11
C ARG A 443 -10.10 23.34 16.36
N ALA A 444 -10.03 22.34 15.49
CA ALA A 444 -8.81 21.96 14.78
C ALA A 444 -8.37 23.04 13.79
N GLY A 445 -7.07 23.28 13.73
CA GLY A 445 -6.42 24.13 12.74
C GLY A 445 -6.17 23.41 11.42
N ARG A 446 -5.80 22.11 11.49
CA ARG A 446 -5.50 21.25 10.34
C ARG A 446 -6.32 19.96 10.45
N ILE A 447 -7.09 19.65 9.42
CA ILE A 447 -8.04 18.54 9.41
C ILE A 447 -7.75 17.63 8.23
N ALA A 448 -7.61 16.32 8.46
CA ALA A 448 -7.57 15.32 7.43
C ALA A 448 -8.90 14.53 7.41
N LEU A 449 -9.62 14.61 6.31
CA LEU A 449 -10.85 13.87 6.08
C LEU A 449 -10.55 12.67 5.18
N VAL A 450 -10.77 11.46 5.68
CA VAL A 450 -10.53 10.20 4.95
C VAL A 450 -11.88 9.53 4.67
N TRP A 451 -12.17 9.32 3.39
CA TRP A 451 -13.38 8.65 2.93
C TRP A 451 -13.05 7.23 2.45
N SER A 452 -13.54 6.23 3.18
CA SER A 452 -13.32 4.80 2.90
C SER A 452 -14.63 4.05 2.65
N GLN A 453 -15.37 4.52 1.64
CA GLN A 453 -16.67 4.00 1.25
C GLN A 453 -16.76 3.90 -0.27
N ASP A 454 -17.53 2.92 -0.78
CA ASP A 454 -17.98 2.93 -2.16
C ASP A 454 -19.08 3.98 -2.31
N ASP A 455 -18.79 5.00 -3.11
CA ASP A 455 -19.67 6.17 -3.22
C ASP A 455 -20.06 6.43 -4.68
N PRO A 456 -21.31 6.13 -5.05
CA PRO A 456 -21.82 6.45 -6.40
C PRO A 456 -21.81 7.95 -6.74
N ALA A 457 -21.76 8.82 -5.72
CA ALA A 457 -21.66 10.27 -5.91
C ALA A 457 -20.17 10.73 -6.05
N GLY A 458 -19.23 9.79 -6.09
CA GLY A 458 -17.82 10.09 -6.37
C GLY A 458 -17.12 10.93 -5.30
N GLY A 459 -17.57 10.87 -4.04
CA GLY A 459 -16.98 11.62 -2.93
C GLY A 459 -17.58 13.00 -2.71
N ALA A 460 -18.71 13.35 -3.37
CA ALA A 460 -19.36 14.65 -3.19
C ALA A 460 -19.73 14.96 -1.73
N HIS A 461 -20.11 13.95 -0.95
CA HIS A 461 -20.48 14.12 0.46
C HIS A 461 -19.32 14.60 1.32
N ILE A 462 -18.14 14.00 1.15
CA ILE A 462 -16.94 14.40 1.92
C ILE A 462 -16.38 15.74 1.43
N ALA A 463 -16.50 16.03 0.13
CA ALA A 463 -16.13 17.32 -0.44
C ALA A 463 -17.02 18.45 0.10
N ALA A 464 -18.34 18.22 0.25
CA ALA A 464 -19.26 19.18 0.86
C ALA A 464 -18.94 19.43 2.33
N LEU A 465 -18.61 18.40 3.11
CA LEU A 465 -18.15 18.55 4.49
C LEU A 465 -16.86 19.39 4.55
N ALA A 466 -15.88 19.10 3.69
CA ALA A 466 -14.63 19.87 3.61
C ALA A 466 -14.86 21.33 3.29
N GLN A 467 -15.76 21.65 2.36
CA GLN A 467 -16.13 23.01 2.02
C GLN A 467 -16.67 23.78 3.24
N GLY A 468 -17.50 23.14 4.07
CA GLY A 468 -18.02 23.73 5.31
C GLY A 468 -16.96 23.97 6.39
N LEU A 469 -15.81 23.27 6.32
CA LEU A 469 -14.68 23.42 7.23
C LEU A 469 -13.65 24.47 6.74
N GLY A 470 -13.81 24.95 5.51
CA GLY A 470 -12.92 25.96 4.90
C GLY A 470 -11.52 25.43 4.60
N GLY A 471 -10.55 26.32 4.35
CA GLY A 471 -9.18 25.97 3.96
C GLY A 471 -8.35 25.17 4.99
N ARG A 472 -8.97 24.71 6.08
CA ARG A 472 -8.35 23.89 7.13
C ARG A 472 -8.42 22.39 6.83
N ALA A 473 -9.27 21.97 5.88
CA ALA A 473 -9.53 20.57 5.60
C ALA A 473 -8.84 20.11 4.31
N SER A 474 -8.18 18.96 4.37
CA SER A 474 -7.75 18.17 3.23
C SER A 474 -8.60 16.91 3.12
N VAL A 475 -8.80 16.39 1.89
CA VAL A 475 -9.66 15.23 1.62
C VAL A 475 -8.86 14.14 0.94
N TYR A 476 -9.00 12.92 1.46
CA TYR A 476 -8.43 11.68 0.95
C TYR A 476 -9.57 10.68 0.65
N PHE A 477 -9.97 10.63 -0.60
CA PHE A 477 -10.93 9.64 -1.08
C PHE A 477 -10.15 8.36 -1.43
N LEU A 478 -10.48 7.24 -0.77
CA LEU A 478 -9.79 5.97 -0.95
C LEU A 478 -10.50 5.10 -2.00
N PRO A 479 -10.01 5.06 -3.25
CA PRO A 479 -10.56 4.17 -4.26
C PRO A 479 -10.18 2.71 -3.98
N ARG A 480 -10.80 1.79 -4.73
CA ARG A 480 -10.52 0.34 -4.64
C ARG A 480 -9.31 -0.07 -5.47
N THR A 481 -9.02 0.69 -6.52
CA THR A 481 -8.12 0.31 -7.60
C THR A 481 -6.91 1.23 -7.70
N PRO A 482 -5.78 0.77 -8.26
CA PRO A 482 -4.52 1.52 -8.22
C PRO A 482 -4.54 2.81 -9.05
N ASN A 483 -5.25 2.85 -10.18
CA ASN A 483 -5.33 3.99 -11.09
C ASN A 483 -6.76 4.42 -11.42
N GLY A 484 -7.72 4.15 -10.53
CA GLY A 484 -9.13 4.50 -10.78
C GLY A 484 -9.35 5.97 -11.12
N ARG A 485 -8.56 6.90 -10.52
CA ARG A 485 -8.60 8.34 -10.87
C ARG A 485 -8.15 8.59 -12.31
N GLY A 486 -7.04 8.01 -12.74
CA GLY A 486 -6.52 8.16 -14.09
C GLY A 486 -7.47 7.58 -15.14
N VAL A 487 -8.04 6.41 -14.86
CA VAL A 487 -9.02 5.74 -15.72
C VAL A 487 -10.31 6.57 -15.82
N ALA A 488 -10.84 7.07 -14.72
CA ALA A 488 -12.03 7.93 -14.73
C ALA A 488 -11.80 9.24 -15.49
N ALA A 489 -10.61 9.85 -15.35
CA ALA A 489 -10.23 11.05 -16.08
C ALA A 489 -10.11 10.80 -17.61
N ALA A 490 -9.52 9.67 -18.00
CA ALA A 490 -9.38 9.29 -19.40
C ALA A 490 -10.72 8.97 -20.08
N TRP A 491 -11.65 8.36 -19.34
CA TRP A 491 -12.97 8.02 -19.88
C TRP A 491 -13.91 9.23 -19.97
N GLY A 492 -13.92 10.08 -18.94
CA GLY A 492 -14.86 11.21 -18.84
C GLY A 492 -16.28 10.77 -18.45
N GLU A 493 -17.29 11.37 -19.11
CA GLU A 493 -18.70 11.06 -18.83
C GLU A 493 -19.10 9.65 -19.31
N THR A 494 -19.82 8.93 -18.47
CA THR A 494 -20.30 7.58 -18.74
C THR A 494 -21.80 7.54 -18.99
N ALA A 495 -22.24 6.71 -19.96
CA ALA A 495 -23.61 6.27 -20.08
C ALA A 495 -23.81 4.92 -19.38
N LYS A 496 -25.00 4.69 -18.84
CA LYS A 496 -25.32 3.41 -18.18
C LYS A 496 -25.57 2.32 -19.23
N PRO A 497 -25.11 1.08 -19.01
CA PRO A 497 -25.45 -0.06 -19.85
C PRO A 497 -26.96 -0.27 -19.91
N PRO A 498 -27.50 -0.75 -21.04
CA PRO A 498 -28.93 -1.06 -21.19
C PRO A 498 -29.31 -2.30 -20.37
N GLN A 499 -30.59 -2.47 -20.10
CA GLN A 499 -31.14 -3.62 -19.35
C GLN A 499 -31.18 -4.93 -20.19
N GLY A 500 -31.19 -4.83 -21.53
CA GLY A 500 -31.33 -5.95 -22.45
C GLY A 500 -29.99 -6.52 -22.94
N GLU A 501 -30.08 -7.25 -24.05
CA GLU A 501 -28.92 -7.76 -24.78
C GLU A 501 -28.00 -6.61 -25.24
N ILE A 502 -26.69 -6.82 -25.20
CA ILE A 502 -25.68 -5.89 -25.70
C ILE A 502 -24.90 -6.51 -26.84
N GLY A 503 -24.47 -5.67 -27.79
CA GLY A 503 -23.73 -6.15 -28.97
C GLY A 503 -22.36 -6.69 -28.58
N ALA A 504 -21.58 -5.90 -27.84
CA ALA A 504 -20.28 -6.34 -27.37
C ALA A 504 -19.97 -5.81 -25.97
N LEU A 505 -19.15 -6.58 -25.26
CA LEU A 505 -18.51 -6.19 -24.00
C LEU A 505 -17.01 -6.24 -24.16
N ILE A 506 -16.33 -5.14 -23.86
CA ILE A 506 -14.87 -5.10 -23.71
C ILE A 506 -14.56 -5.10 -22.22
N VAL A 507 -13.78 -6.07 -21.74
CA VAL A 507 -13.32 -6.16 -20.35
C VAL A 507 -11.82 -5.98 -20.32
N SER A 508 -11.35 -5.00 -19.56
CA SER A 508 -9.91 -4.75 -19.42
C SER A 508 -9.43 -5.06 -18.01
N GLY A 509 -8.48 -6.01 -17.94
CA GLY A 509 -7.77 -6.40 -16.74
C GLY A 509 -8.47 -7.45 -15.87
N ASP A 510 -7.66 -8.33 -15.25
CA ASP A 510 -8.13 -9.46 -14.42
C ASP A 510 -9.01 -9.05 -13.25
N GLU A 511 -8.72 -7.90 -12.64
CA GLU A 511 -9.46 -7.39 -11.48
C GLU A 511 -10.94 -7.10 -11.79
N ALA A 512 -11.29 -6.81 -13.05
CA ALA A 512 -12.67 -6.58 -13.46
C ALA A 512 -13.55 -7.84 -13.33
N GLY A 513 -12.96 -9.03 -13.42
CA GLY A 513 -13.66 -10.31 -13.28
C GLY A 513 -14.27 -10.54 -11.89
N SER A 514 -13.79 -9.84 -10.87
CA SER A 514 -14.33 -9.93 -9.51
C SER A 514 -15.66 -9.14 -9.31
N ASP A 515 -16.04 -8.30 -10.28
CA ASP A 515 -17.29 -7.54 -10.20
C ASP A 515 -18.45 -8.34 -10.80
N ALA A 516 -19.43 -8.72 -9.97
CA ALA A 516 -20.62 -9.49 -10.42
C ALA A 516 -21.36 -8.80 -11.58
N ARG A 517 -21.34 -7.47 -11.67
CA ARG A 517 -21.96 -6.72 -12.75
C ARG A 517 -21.29 -7.00 -14.10
N VAL A 518 -19.98 -7.26 -14.12
CA VAL A 518 -19.24 -7.63 -15.33
C VAL A 518 -19.71 -9.00 -15.83
N ARG A 519 -19.91 -9.97 -14.92
CA ARG A 519 -20.45 -11.27 -15.26
C ARG A 519 -21.87 -11.17 -15.86
N GLU A 520 -22.76 -10.40 -15.22
CA GLU A 520 -24.10 -10.14 -15.74
C GLU A 520 -24.09 -9.50 -17.14
N LEU A 521 -23.15 -8.61 -17.42
CA LEU A 521 -22.96 -8.02 -18.75
C LEU A 521 -22.43 -9.05 -19.75
N ALA A 522 -21.47 -9.88 -19.35
CA ALA A 522 -20.90 -10.92 -20.21
C ALA A 522 -21.95 -11.95 -20.66
N GLU A 523 -22.88 -12.35 -19.76
CA GLU A 523 -23.97 -13.27 -20.04
C GLU A 523 -24.97 -12.71 -21.08
N ARG A 524 -25.05 -11.37 -21.22
CA ARG A 524 -25.95 -10.65 -22.14
C ARG A 524 -25.28 -10.15 -23.43
N ALA A 525 -23.94 -10.29 -23.51
CA ALA A 525 -23.18 -9.82 -24.64
C ALA A 525 -23.06 -10.88 -25.74
N ARG A 526 -23.30 -10.47 -27.01
CA ARG A 526 -23.09 -11.36 -28.16
C ARG A 526 -21.61 -11.62 -28.41
N PHE A 527 -20.77 -10.64 -28.17
CA PHE A 527 -19.32 -10.74 -28.27
C PHE A 527 -18.65 -10.19 -27.02
N VAL A 528 -17.66 -10.92 -26.50
CA VAL A 528 -16.87 -10.50 -25.31
C VAL A 528 -15.40 -10.54 -25.68
N LEU A 529 -14.76 -9.36 -25.66
CA LEU A 529 -13.32 -9.18 -25.80
C LEU A 529 -12.74 -8.87 -24.43
N THR A 530 -11.74 -9.62 -24.00
CA THR A 530 -11.12 -9.45 -22.68
C THR A 530 -9.62 -9.30 -22.81
N THR A 531 -9.02 -8.36 -22.06
CA THR A 531 -7.60 -8.41 -21.77
C THR A 531 -7.40 -9.02 -20.38
N ALA A 532 -6.59 -10.06 -20.29
CA ALA A 532 -6.31 -10.74 -19.03
C ALA A 532 -4.88 -11.29 -19.00
N MET A 533 -4.26 -11.19 -17.83
CA MET A 533 -2.91 -11.74 -17.62
C MET A 533 -2.95 -13.24 -17.30
N PHE A 534 -4.06 -13.71 -16.70
CA PHE A 534 -4.19 -15.07 -16.20
C PHE A 534 -5.46 -15.77 -16.70
N GLU A 535 -5.40 -17.09 -16.74
CA GLU A 535 -6.60 -17.90 -16.91
C GLU A 535 -7.51 -17.77 -15.66
N SER A 536 -8.80 -17.53 -15.89
CA SER A 536 -9.80 -17.33 -14.84
C SER A 536 -11.21 -17.53 -15.39
N ASP A 537 -12.23 -17.46 -14.54
CA ASP A 537 -13.63 -17.47 -14.96
C ASP A 537 -13.94 -16.35 -15.98
N LEU A 538 -13.28 -15.18 -15.84
CA LEU A 538 -13.39 -14.09 -16.78
C LEU A 538 -13.02 -14.53 -18.21
N THR A 539 -11.92 -15.26 -18.34
CA THR A 539 -11.49 -15.75 -19.65
C THR A 539 -12.45 -16.82 -20.20
N LEU A 540 -13.10 -17.60 -19.33
CA LEU A 540 -14.10 -18.57 -19.74
C LEU A 540 -15.38 -17.96 -20.32
N TRP A 541 -15.71 -16.70 -20.02
CA TRP A 541 -16.86 -16.01 -20.62
C TRP A 541 -16.54 -15.34 -21.95
N SER A 542 -15.26 -15.20 -22.26
CA SER A 542 -14.77 -14.41 -23.39
C SER A 542 -14.87 -15.15 -24.72
N HIS A 543 -15.02 -14.42 -25.81
CA HIS A 543 -14.92 -14.91 -27.20
C HIS A 543 -13.49 -14.72 -27.72
N LEU A 544 -12.87 -13.61 -27.37
CA LEU A 544 -11.48 -13.28 -27.66
C LEU A 544 -10.80 -12.83 -26.36
N VAL A 545 -9.67 -13.45 -26.03
CA VAL A 545 -8.81 -13.06 -24.92
C VAL A 545 -7.48 -12.56 -25.45
N VAL A 546 -7.10 -11.35 -25.08
CA VAL A 546 -5.81 -10.74 -25.40
C VAL A 546 -4.94 -10.79 -24.16
N PRO A 547 -3.66 -11.19 -24.26
CA PRO A 547 -2.77 -11.25 -23.11
C PRO A 547 -2.63 -9.90 -22.41
N GLY A 548 -2.78 -9.90 -21.09
CA GLY A 548 -2.54 -8.75 -20.25
C GLY A 548 -1.10 -8.65 -19.76
N THR A 549 -0.69 -7.46 -19.32
CA THR A 549 0.63 -7.19 -18.79
C THR A 549 0.57 -6.65 -17.35
N SER A 550 1.61 -6.93 -16.57
CA SER A 550 1.76 -6.40 -15.22
C SER A 550 2.21 -4.93 -15.24
N TYR A 551 1.94 -4.20 -14.14
CA TYR A 551 2.50 -2.86 -13.92
C TYR A 551 4.04 -2.80 -14.01
N LEU A 552 4.75 -3.93 -13.82
CA LEU A 552 6.20 -4.04 -13.96
C LEU A 552 6.67 -4.27 -15.41
N GLU A 553 5.74 -4.50 -16.32
CA GLU A 553 6.02 -4.88 -17.71
C GLU A 553 5.63 -3.82 -18.74
N ARG A 554 5.11 -2.67 -18.29
CA ARG A 554 4.64 -1.58 -19.15
C ARG A 554 5.09 -0.21 -18.67
N ASP A 555 5.17 0.73 -19.58
CA ASP A 555 5.33 2.16 -19.30
C ASP A 555 3.97 2.85 -19.29
N GLY A 556 3.82 3.95 -18.56
CA GLY A 556 2.60 4.74 -18.56
C GLY A 556 2.47 5.64 -17.35
N THR A 557 1.28 6.21 -17.21
CA THR A 557 0.92 7.12 -16.10
C THR A 557 -0.13 6.51 -15.19
N PHE A 558 0.15 6.51 -13.89
CA PHE A 558 -0.84 6.28 -12.84
C PHE A 558 -1.16 7.59 -12.12
N VAL A 559 -2.40 7.76 -11.70
CA VAL A 559 -2.81 8.88 -10.85
C VAL A 559 -3.25 8.30 -9.51
N ASN A 560 -2.45 8.56 -8.46
CA ASN A 560 -2.72 8.00 -7.15
C ASN A 560 -3.93 8.65 -6.45
N LEU A 561 -4.27 8.18 -5.25
CA LEU A 561 -5.46 8.65 -4.51
C LEU A 561 -5.43 10.14 -4.15
N GLU A 562 -4.25 10.77 -4.02
CA GLU A 562 -4.13 12.23 -3.81
C GLU A 562 -4.25 13.04 -5.11
N GLY A 563 -4.31 12.38 -6.27
CA GLY A 563 -4.35 13.01 -7.58
C GLY A 563 -2.99 13.38 -8.17
N ARG A 564 -1.93 12.76 -7.69
CA ARG A 564 -0.56 12.91 -8.21
C ARG A 564 -0.36 12.02 -9.43
N PRO A 565 0.01 12.58 -10.60
CA PRO A 565 0.46 11.77 -11.72
C PRO A 565 1.82 11.15 -11.38
N GLN A 566 1.96 9.87 -11.59
CA GLN A 566 3.16 9.09 -11.29
C GLN A 566 3.60 8.29 -12.50
N ARG A 567 4.90 8.28 -12.75
CA ARG A 567 5.48 7.51 -13.84
C ARG A 567 5.57 6.04 -13.47
N LEU A 568 4.87 5.21 -14.22
CA LEU A 568 5.08 3.77 -14.29
C LEU A 568 6.20 3.50 -15.30
N ARG A 569 7.20 2.73 -14.91
CA ARG A 569 8.34 2.39 -15.77
C ARG A 569 8.43 0.89 -15.95
N ARG A 570 8.50 0.45 -17.21
CA ARG A 570 8.75 -0.94 -17.56
C ARG A 570 10.04 -1.42 -16.92
N THR A 571 9.95 -2.46 -16.13
CA THR A 571 11.07 -3.06 -15.39
C THR A 571 11.63 -4.27 -16.12
N VAL A 572 10.75 -5.08 -16.69
CA VAL A 572 11.07 -6.27 -17.45
C VAL A 572 10.21 -6.33 -18.72
N SER A 573 10.68 -6.99 -19.73
CA SER A 573 9.87 -7.23 -20.93
C SER A 573 8.76 -8.23 -20.65
N PRO A 574 7.52 -7.97 -21.09
CA PRO A 574 6.45 -8.94 -21.00
C PRO A 574 6.75 -10.16 -21.88
N PRO A 575 6.25 -11.35 -21.53
CA PRO A 575 6.40 -12.55 -22.35
C PRO A 575 5.35 -12.63 -23.48
N VAL A 576 4.94 -11.49 -24.01
CA VAL A 576 3.95 -11.32 -25.07
C VAL A 576 4.57 -10.49 -26.19
N GLU A 577 4.04 -10.61 -27.42
CA GLU A 577 4.55 -9.89 -28.58
C GLU A 577 4.25 -8.39 -28.47
N ASP A 578 2.98 -8.06 -28.20
CA ASP A 578 2.47 -6.71 -28.01
C ASP A 578 1.79 -6.57 -26.64
N ASP A 579 1.74 -5.36 -26.08
CA ASP A 579 0.96 -5.06 -24.89
C ASP A 579 -0.45 -4.53 -25.24
N GLU A 580 -1.28 -4.35 -24.23
CA GLU A 580 -2.67 -3.92 -24.42
C GLU A 580 -2.79 -2.55 -25.09
N LEU A 581 -1.85 -1.62 -24.86
CA LEU A 581 -1.87 -0.30 -25.50
C LEU A 581 -1.69 -0.43 -27.02
N VAL A 582 -0.72 -1.23 -27.44
CA VAL A 582 -0.44 -1.50 -28.84
C VAL A 582 -1.64 -2.17 -29.51
N PHE A 583 -2.22 -3.19 -28.86
CA PHE A 583 -3.41 -3.87 -29.37
C PHE A 583 -4.58 -2.92 -29.58
N PHE A 584 -4.93 -2.11 -28.58
CA PHE A 584 -6.07 -1.19 -28.70
C PHE A 584 -5.79 -0.03 -29.65
N ALA A 585 -4.55 0.42 -29.80
CA ALA A 585 -4.18 1.42 -30.80
C ALA A 585 -4.36 0.88 -32.23
N HIS A 586 -3.88 -0.33 -32.52
CA HIS A 586 -4.08 -0.97 -33.83
C HIS A 586 -5.56 -1.26 -34.09
N LEU A 587 -6.28 -1.75 -33.08
CA LEU A 587 -7.72 -1.99 -33.19
C LEU A 587 -8.50 -0.69 -33.46
N ALA A 588 -8.14 0.42 -32.80
CA ALA A 588 -8.72 1.74 -33.06
C ALA A 588 -8.49 2.20 -34.51
N GLY A 589 -7.29 1.95 -35.06
CA GLY A 589 -6.96 2.23 -36.47
C GLY A 589 -7.88 1.52 -37.45
N ARG A 590 -8.39 0.30 -37.12
CA ARG A 590 -9.39 -0.42 -37.94
C ARG A 590 -10.77 0.28 -37.97
N PHE A 591 -11.01 1.24 -37.03
CA PHE A 591 -12.22 2.06 -36.97
C PHE A 591 -11.95 3.55 -37.29
N ASP A 592 -10.89 3.82 -38.04
CA ASP A 592 -10.49 5.16 -38.48
C ASP A 592 -10.16 6.13 -37.31
N VAL A 593 -9.75 5.59 -36.14
CA VAL A 593 -9.33 6.36 -34.96
C VAL A 593 -7.83 6.21 -34.78
N GLU A 594 -7.10 7.31 -34.92
CA GLU A 594 -5.65 7.31 -34.73
C GLU A 594 -5.32 7.39 -33.22
N VAL A 595 -4.67 6.37 -32.68
CA VAL A 595 -4.17 6.30 -31.30
C VAL A 595 -2.69 5.97 -31.33
N ASP A 596 -1.89 6.69 -30.56
CA ASP A 596 -0.46 6.40 -30.46
C ASP A 596 -0.26 5.06 -29.71
N PRO A 597 0.42 4.06 -30.30
CA PRO A 597 0.71 2.78 -29.65
C PRO A 597 1.79 2.88 -28.56
N TRP A 598 2.36 4.05 -28.35
CA TRP A 598 3.37 4.30 -27.34
C TRP A 598 2.90 5.34 -26.34
N PRO A 599 3.26 5.20 -25.05
CA PRO A 599 2.99 6.26 -24.10
C PRO A 599 3.79 7.50 -24.52
N GLY A 600 3.12 8.64 -24.68
CA GLY A 600 3.73 9.89 -25.05
C GLY A 600 4.67 10.43 -23.98
N ARG A 601 4.58 11.73 -23.65
CA ARG A 601 5.36 12.32 -22.57
C ARG A 601 4.86 11.84 -21.21
N LEU A 602 5.64 10.99 -20.54
CA LEU A 602 5.36 10.50 -19.19
C LEU A 602 5.71 11.57 -18.14
N PRO A 603 5.08 11.53 -16.94
CA PRO A 603 5.44 12.37 -15.82
C PRO A 603 6.91 12.20 -15.41
N ASP A 604 7.48 13.21 -14.76
CA ASP A 604 8.79 13.09 -14.11
C ASP A 604 8.70 12.11 -12.93
N GLU A 605 9.82 11.50 -12.54
CA GLU A 605 9.87 10.48 -11.45
C GLU A 605 9.35 10.99 -10.10
N HIS A 606 9.47 12.29 -9.86
CA HIS A 606 8.99 12.99 -8.67
C HIS A 606 8.08 14.17 -9.07
N ALA A 607 7.13 13.91 -9.99
CA ALA A 607 6.18 14.92 -10.38
C ALA A 607 5.48 15.51 -9.14
N PRO A 608 5.38 16.83 -9.03
CA PRO A 608 4.73 17.47 -7.90
C PRO A 608 3.24 17.11 -7.88
N LEU A 609 2.65 17.13 -6.69
CA LEU A 609 1.20 17.11 -6.58
C LEU A 609 0.64 18.35 -7.29
N PRO A 610 -0.30 18.21 -8.24
CA PRO A 610 -0.93 19.36 -8.87
C PRO A 610 -1.52 20.29 -7.81
N SER A 611 -1.40 21.59 -8.03
CA SER A 611 -1.98 22.60 -7.12
C SER A 611 -3.48 22.33 -6.94
N ALA A 612 -3.98 22.61 -5.73
CA ALA A 612 -5.41 22.58 -5.48
C ALA A 612 -6.10 23.61 -6.42
N GLU A 613 -7.23 23.21 -7.01
CA GLU A 613 -7.99 24.12 -7.86
C GLU A 613 -8.55 25.27 -7.04
N ALA A 614 -8.65 26.46 -7.65
CA ALA A 614 -9.22 27.64 -7.03
C ALA A 614 -10.69 27.41 -6.64
N GLU A 615 -11.20 28.19 -5.70
CA GLU A 615 -12.59 28.16 -5.24
C GLU A 615 -13.57 28.17 -6.42
N GLY A 616 -14.30 27.08 -6.59
CA GLY A 616 -15.35 26.93 -7.57
C GLY A 616 -16.75 27.02 -6.93
N THR A 617 -17.79 26.77 -7.73
CA THR A 617 -19.19 26.73 -7.29
C THR A 617 -19.40 25.81 -6.08
N ALA A 618 -20.40 26.11 -5.24
CA ALA A 618 -20.78 25.30 -4.09
C ALA A 618 -20.93 23.82 -4.49
N VAL A 619 -20.33 22.92 -3.69
CA VAL A 619 -20.50 21.48 -3.88
C VAL A 619 -21.95 21.13 -3.54
N PRO A 620 -22.79 20.70 -4.50
CA PRO A 620 -24.13 20.30 -4.19
C PRO A 620 -24.08 19.10 -3.23
N THR A 621 -24.74 19.20 -2.09
CA THR A 621 -24.83 18.09 -1.15
C THR A 621 -25.89 17.11 -1.69
N PRO A 622 -25.51 15.90 -2.15
CA PRO A 622 -26.49 14.92 -2.58
C PRO A 622 -27.40 14.56 -1.40
N ALA A 623 -28.67 14.27 -1.68
CA ALA A 623 -29.60 13.85 -0.64
C ALA A 623 -29.12 12.55 0.02
N ALA A 624 -28.81 12.62 1.30
CA ALA A 624 -28.45 11.44 2.10
C ALA A 624 -29.68 10.53 2.22
N ARG A 625 -29.64 9.34 1.63
CA ARG A 625 -30.68 8.33 1.82
C ARG A 625 -30.46 7.65 3.17
N ALA A 626 -31.40 7.84 4.10
CA ALA A 626 -31.44 7.04 5.32
C ALA A 626 -31.75 5.59 4.95
N GLN A 627 -30.81 4.68 5.19
CA GLN A 627 -31.09 3.25 5.05
C GLN A 627 -32.02 2.82 6.17
N LYS A 628 -33.21 2.30 5.80
CA LYS A 628 -34.13 1.70 6.75
C LYS A 628 -33.56 0.35 7.20
N ARG A 629 -33.29 0.19 8.48
CA ARG A 629 -33.09 -1.11 9.12
C ARG A 629 -34.42 -1.87 9.11
N ALA A 630 -34.66 -2.69 8.09
CA ALA A 630 -35.84 -3.53 8.04
C ALA A 630 -35.43 -4.98 7.77
N GLY A 631 -35.72 -5.91 8.70
CA GLY A 631 -35.55 -7.35 8.50
C GLY A 631 -34.95 -8.09 9.70
N ARG A 632 -35.21 -9.40 9.81
CA ARG A 632 -34.58 -10.31 10.77
C ARG A 632 -33.15 -10.66 10.29
N GLY A 633 -32.25 -11.06 11.22
CA GLY A 633 -30.89 -11.45 10.93
C GLY A 633 -29.88 -10.28 10.99
N PHE A 634 -28.62 -10.59 10.71
CA PHE A 634 -27.52 -9.65 10.69
C PHE A 634 -27.39 -8.93 9.34
N GLU A 635 -27.01 -7.69 9.37
CA GLU A 635 -26.53 -6.99 8.19
C GLU A 635 -25.11 -7.43 7.86
N LEU A 636 -24.87 -7.96 6.65
CA LEU A 636 -23.58 -8.42 6.20
C LEU A 636 -22.79 -7.24 5.62
N LEU A 637 -21.70 -6.88 6.27
CA LEU A 637 -20.71 -5.96 5.75
C LEU A 637 -19.56 -6.77 5.12
N ARG A 638 -19.46 -6.68 3.80
CA ARG A 638 -18.38 -7.29 3.04
C ARG A 638 -17.22 -6.33 2.91
N TYR A 639 -16.00 -6.85 2.92
CA TYR A 639 -14.81 -6.06 2.65
C TYR A 639 -13.79 -6.87 1.85
N ARG A 640 -13.04 -6.20 1.00
CA ARG A 640 -11.94 -6.82 0.26
C ARG A 640 -10.66 -6.73 1.09
N GLY A 641 -10.03 -7.86 1.36
CA GLY A 641 -8.77 -7.94 2.08
C GLY A 641 -7.59 -7.35 1.28
N LEU A 642 -6.60 -6.77 1.97
CA LEU A 642 -5.38 -6.25 1.35
C LEU A 642 -4.67 -7.32 0.52
N PHE A 643 -4.57 -8.54 1.09
CA PHE A 643 -3.90 -9.67 0.45
C PHE A 643 -4.88 -10.51 -0.37
N SER A 644 -5.64 -9.87 -1.24
CA SER A 644 -6.54 -10.49 -2.20
C SER A 644 -6.26 -10.01 -3.62
N GLY A 645 -6.88 -10.69 -4.59
CA GLY A 645 -6.82 -10.35 -6.01
C GLY A 645 -5.82 -11.18 -6.81
N PRO A 646 -5.96 -11.15 -8.16
CA PRO A 646 -5.30 -12.09 -9.08
C PRO A 646 -3.80 -12.22 -8.91
N ALA A 647 -3.10 -11.12 -8.65
CA ALA A 647 -1.65 -11.12 -8.44
C ALA A 647 -1.26 -11.84 -7.13
N VAL A 648 -1.98 -11.57 -6.01
CA VAL A 648 -1.66 -12.15 -4.71
C VAL A 648 -1.99 -13.63 -4.65
N GLU A 649 -3.09 -14.05 -5.27
CA GLU A 649 -3.54 -15.45 -5.30
C GLU A 649 -2.49 -16.37 -5.93
N ARG A 650 -1.66 -15.85 -6.83
CA ARG A 650 -0.59 -16.58 -7.52
C ARG A 650 0.78 -16.50 -6.85
N VAL A 651 0.84 -15.97 -5.63
CA VAL A 651 2.08 -15.89 -4.85
C VAL A 651 1.97 -16.77 -3.61
N PRO A 652 2.54 -17.99 -3.62
CA PRO A 652 2.43 -18.93 -2.51
C PRO A 652 2.90 -18.35 -1.18
N GLN A 653 3.94 -17.54 -1.19
CA GLN A 653 4.53 -16.93 0.00
C GLN A 653 3.61 -15.90 0.66
N LEU A 654 2.59 -15.35 -0.05
CA LEU A 654 1.63 -14.40 0.50
C LEU A 654 0.35 -15.05 1.01
N GLN A 655 0.13 -16.35 0.77
CA GLN A 655 -1.14 -17.01 1.13
C GLN A 655 -1.41 -16.98 2.64
N PHE A 656 -0.36 -17.05 3.48
CA PHE A 656 -0.52 -16.95 4.93
C PHE A 656 -1.03 -15.57 5.41
N GLN A 657 -0.90 -14.53 4.58
CA GLN A 657 -1.39 -13.18 4.86
C GLN A 657 -2.86 -12.97 4.46
N ARG A 658 -3.43 -13.87 3.66
CA ARG A 658 -4.84 -13.76 3.25
C ARG A 658 -5.78 -13.84 4.44
N ALA A 659 -6.96 -13.27 4.29
CA ALA A 659 -7.98 -13.33 5.32
C ALA A 659 -8.32 -14.80 5.65
N LEU A 660 -8.49 -15.08 6.93
CA LEU A 660 -8.97 -16.38 7.38
C LEU A 660 -10.47 -16.52 7.10
N ALA A 661 -10.96 -17.75 6.97
CA ALA A 661 -12.38 -18.05 6.83
C ALA A 661 -13.15 -17.73 8.14
N GLU A 662 -13.28 -16.45 8.44
CA GLU A 662 -13.84 -15.93 9.69
C GLU A 662 -15.06 -15.04 9.45
N VAL A 663 -15.95 -15.01 10.42
CA VAL A 663 -16.97 -14.00 10.56
C VAL A 663 -16.75 -13.17 11.83
N GLU A 664 -16.58 -11.87 11.65
CA GLU A 664 -16.58 -10.96 12.79
C GLU A 664 -18.00 -10.73 13.28
N ILE A 665 -18.21 -10.95 14.56
CA ILE A 665 -19.49 -10.73 15.24
C ILE A 665 -19.28 -9.89 16.50
N SER A 666 -20.26 -9.04 16.85
CA SER A 666 -20.16 -8.25 18.08
C SER A 666 -20.14 -9.15 19.31
N ALA A 667 -19.42 -8.75 20.36
CA ALA A 667 -19.39 -9.49 21.61
C ALA A 667 -20.78 -9.56 22.31
N ALA A 668 -21.69 -8.64 21.99
CA ALA A 668 -23.07 -8.65 22.52
C ALA A 668 -23.90 -9.73 21.81
N ASP A 669 -23.89 -9.73 20.47
CA ASP A 669 -24.62 -10.70 19.66
C ASP A 669 -24.11 -12.13 19.86
N ALA A 670 -22.79 -12.30 19.99
CA ALA A 670 -22.17 -13.59 20.23
C ALA A 670 -22.64 -14.19 21.56
N ARG A 671 -22.68 -13.38 22.65
CA ARG A 671 -23.20 -13.81 23.95
C ARG A 671 -24.68 -14.22 23.90
N GLU A 672 -25.51 -13.44 23.20
CA GLU A 672 -26.94 -13.74 23.04
C GLU A 672 -27.18 -15.09 22.35
N ARG A 673 -26.25 -15.49 21.45
CA ARG A 673 -26.33 -16.75 20.69
C ARG A 673 -25.50 -17.89 21.24
N GLY A 674 -24.81 -17.69 22.38
CA GLY A 674 -23.95 -18.70 22.98
C GLY A 674 -22.72 -19.05 22.11
N ILE A 675 -22.22 -18.08 21.31
CA ILE A 675 -21.03 -18.22 20.44
C ILE A 675 -19.81 -17.69 21.18
N ALA A 676 -18.77 -18.48 21.24
CA ALA A 676 -17.45 -18.06 21.74
C ALA A 676 -16.51 -17.72 20.56
N GLY A 677 -15.43 -16.96 20.85
CA GLY A 677 -14.38 -16.73 19.86
C GLY A 677 -13.68 -18.05 19.53
N GLY A 678 -13.51 -18.32 18.24
CA GLY A 678 -12.95 -19.57 17.75
C GLY A 678 -13.98 -20.68 17.46
N ASP A 679 -15.24 -20.49 17.86
CA ASP A 679 -16.29 -21.47 17.55
C ASP A 679 -16.58 -21.53 16.05
N PRO A 680 -16.82 -22.74 15.49
CA PRO A 680 -17.36 -22.88 14.15
C PRO A 680 -18.83 -22.40 14.16
N VAL A 681 -19.18 -21.57 13.19
CA VAL A 681 -20.54 -21.03 13.02
C VAL A 681 -21.00 -21.19 11.59
N LEU A 682 -22.30 -21.41 11.44
CA LEU A 682 -22.97 -21.47 10.15
C LEU A 682 -23.53 -20.07 9.82
N VAL A 683 -23.04 -19.49 8.74
CA VAL A 683 -23.57 -18.24 8.17
C VAL A 683 -24.43 -18.58 6.97
N SER A 684 -25.70 -18.20 6.97
CA SER A 684 -26.63 -18.61 5.92
C SER A 684 -27.52 -17.47 5.43
N SER A 685 -27.86 -17.52 4.14
CA SER A 685 -28.84 -16.65 3.50
C SER A 685 -29.29 -17.21 2.15
N ASN A 686 -30.57 -17.08 1.82
CA ASN A 686 -31.13 -17.41 0.50
C ASN A 686 -30.70 -18.80 -0.05
N GLY A 687 -30.60 -19.82 0.81
CA GLY A 687 -30.19 -21.17 0.41
C GLY A 687 -28.70 -21.41 0.34
N THR A 688 -27.88 -20.38 0.49
CA THR A 688 -26.43 -20.50 0.61
C THR A 688 -26.03 -20.56 2.08
N SER A 689 -25.12 -21.46 2.42
CA SER A 689 -24.55 -21.59 3.77
C SER A 689 -23.04 -21.74 3.71
N LYS A 690 -22.33 -21.08 4.62
CA LYS A 690 -20.88 -21.15 4.79
C LYS A 690 -20.55 -21.46 6.25
N THR A 691 -19.64 -22.40 6.49
CA THR A 691 -19.10 -22.62 7.84
C THR A 691 -17.85 -21.77 8.00
N LEU A 692 -17.87 -20.87 8.97
CA LEU A 692 -16.79 -19.92 9.27
C LEU A 692 -16.42 -20.00 10.75
N THR A 693 -15.26 -19.46 11.11
CA THR A 693 -14.83 -19.33 12.51
C THR A 693 -15.30 -17.99 13.08
N ALA A 694 -15.93 -18.00 14.26
CA ALA A 694 -16.39 -16.77 14.90
C ALA A 694 -15.21 -15.97 15.48
N ARG A 695 -15.04 -14.71 15.05
CA ARG A 695 -14.10 -13.74 15.61
C ARG A 695 -14.87 -12.66 16.36
N LEU A 696 -14.64 -12.56 17.68
CA LEU A 696 -15.31 -11.56 18.49
C LEU A 696 -14.72 -10.17 18.30
N ASN A 697 -15.51 -9.20 17.88
CA ASN A 697 -15.13 -7.80 17.77
C ASN A 697 -15.92 -6.96 18.80
N ARG A 698 -15.23 -6.46 19.83
CA ARG A 698 -15.85 -5.67 20.92
C ARG A 698 -16.33 -4.30 20.47
N ARG A 699 -15.84 -3.79 19.33
CA ARG A 699 -16.21 -2.48 18.78
C ARG A 699 -17.28 -2.58 17.71
N LEU A 700 -17.54 -3.78 17.18
CA LEU A 700 -18.52 -3.96 16.11
C LEU A 700 -19.94 -3.67 16.63
N LEU A 701 -20.68 -2.90 15.87
CA LEU A 701 -22.08 -2.57 16.14
C LEU A 701 -22.93 -3.84 16.18
N ALA A 702 -23.78 -3.98 17.20
CA ALA A 702 -24.72 -5.10 17.29
C ALA A 702 -25.68 -5.16 16.09
N GLY A 703 -25.96 -6.37 15.62
CA GLY A 703 -26.77 -6.62 14.42
C GLY A 703 -26.01 -6.51 13.11
N VAL A 704 -24.68 -6.33 13.15
CA VAL A 704 -23.78 -6.32 11.99
C VAL A 704 -22.77 -7.45 12.11
N VAL A 705 -22.49 -8.11 11.00
CA VAL A 705 -21.36 -9.05 10.88
C VAL A 705 -20.46 -8.63 9.71
N ARG A 706 -19.16 -8.91 9.81
CA ARG A 706 -18.19 -8.61 8.75
C ARG A 706 -17.55 -9.89 8.26
N ILE A 707 -17.48 -10.03 6.94
CA ILE A 707 -16.84 -11.18 6.27
C ILE A 707 -16.06 -10.64 5.08
N GLU A 708 -14.88 -11.21 4.86
CA GLU A 708 -14.09 -10.91 3.67
C GLU A 708 -14.78 -11.46 2.40
N ASP A 709 -14.61 -10.75 1.27
CA ASP A 709 -15.37 -10.98 0.04
C ASP A 709 -15.29 -12.43 -0.46
N GLU A 710 -14.12 -13.07 -0.44
CA GLU A 710 -13.95 -14.45 -0.92
C GLU A 710 -14.69 -15.48 -0.07
N HIS A 711 -14.87 -15.21 1.23
CA HIS A 711 -15.60 -16.08 2.15
C HIS A 711 -17.10 -15.74 2.20
N ALA A 712 -17.50 -14.60 1.63
CA ALA A 712 -18.87 -14.13 1.57
C ALA A 712 -19.60 -14.40 0.24
N GLU A 713 -18.94 -15.11 -0.69
CA GLU A 713 -19.50 -15.41 -2.00
C GLU A 713 -20.83 -16.16 -1.90
N GLY A 714 -21.85 -15.69 -2.65
CA GLY A 714 -23.22 -16.26 -2.66
C GLY A 714 -24.08 -15.87 -1.47
N LEU A 715 -23.55 -15.19 -0.44
CA LEU A 715 -24.35 -14.68 0.68
C LEU A 715 -25.02 -13.36 0.29
N ALA A 716 -26.26 -13.18 0.73
CA ALA A 716 -27.01 -11.93 0.56
C ALA A 716 -26.54 -10.86 1.56
N SER A 717 -27.01 -9.62 1.38
CA SER A 717 -26.74 -8.49 2.30
C SER A 717 -27.26 -8.70 3.73
N ARG A 718 -28.10 -9.71 3.95
CA ARG A 718 -28.56 -10.15 5.26
C ARG A 718 -28.34 -11.63 5.44
N VAL A 719 -27.81 -11.99 6.61
CA VAL A 719 -27.44 -13.36 6.95
C VAL A 719 -27.92 -13.74 8.35
N GLU A 720 -28.11 -15.02 8.55
CA GLU A 720 -28.28 -15.61 9.88
C GLU A 720 -26.95 -16.26 10.30
N VAL A 721 -26.60 -16.14 11.59
CA VAL A 721 -25.40 -16.74 12.17
C VAL A 721 -25.84 -17.60 13.33
N THR A 722 -25.56 -18.88 13.23
CA THR A 722 -25.85 -19.88 14.27
C THR A 722 -24.62 -20.70 14.59
N ARG A 723 -24.56 -21.30 15.76
CA ARG A 723 -23.50 -22.25 16.09
C ARG A 723 -23.62 -23.45 15.15
N ALA A 724 -22.48 -23.90 14.57
CA ALA A 724 -22.45 -25.03 13.65
C ALA A 724 -22.66 -26.38 14.37
#